data_abdebc26a10dfa4f28c5605a7f582b58
#
_entry.id   abdebc26a10dfa4f28c5605a7f582b58
#
_cell.length_a   1.000
_cell.length_b   1.000
_cell.length_c   1.000
_cell.angle_alpha   90.00
_cell.angle_beta   90.00
_cell.angle_gamma   90.00
#
_symmetry.space_group_name_H-M   'P 1'
#
loop_
_entity.id
_entity.type
_entity.pdbx_description
1 polymer ?
#
loop_
_entity_poly.entity_id
_entity_poly.type
_entity_poly.pdbx_seq_one_letter_code
_entity_poly.pdbx_strand_id
1 'polypeptide(L)'
;PSEQPEKSYSLPVGRIQEMVSSPRHPHLVLTTSRMELHLLNIASGRTIKLDASKVREINDPVFSPDGSWLAYTKHLSLELTAIFLVHLNPDSEGRRLKPGKPVQITDPVRYDFAPYFDPEGRWLYFLSARIFNPIWDTVQTGTTFSRSIKPYLLTLQEVTCNPFLPQPHAPGAAETPPPPVEEKAPTAEPNEAEKGKNESETQSPRIPQLRIDLDGIQERIVEFPVPEGLYEQVIGLPNKVLFTETPLLGAIHGEGGETDENTQGVLWVHDFEKQECEVLAQEVDQVEVNPSGKTMLYFCGNQIRILEAGVTVPDELENDGSPSRKSGWLDLSRVRIAINYQDEWSQMFREAWRLQKEFFWNEQLSGVDWNIIYRRYESLLSRIGSRSELSDLIWEMQGELGTSHAYEYGGDYPFSPQYPVGQLGADLEYEPSRKAWVFRKIYRGDVWRSHQHSPLAEPGHSVQENDHLLEIGGLPLDGSTSPGELLVHQAGQAVQLTVKTPGKKQSNRKIIVKTLLHEGKTRYREWVKQNLKFVEEQSSGRVGYLHIPDMDTEGIAEFHRGFLSQVDREGLIIDVRFNAGGWVSPLVLEKLTHRHLGYDVPRWGSPESYPYHTLRGHLVLITNQFTGSDGDMFTASFKQLKLGKVIGKRTWGGVVGIDGRYHLVDGT
;
A
#
# COMPACT_ATOMS: atom_id res chain seq x y z
N PRO A 1 31.87 12.45 -15.39
CA PRO A 1 30.98 13.50 -14.94
C PRO A 1 31.46 14.81 -15.54
N SER A 2 30.61 15.48 -16.35
CA SER A 2 30.93 16.78 -16.92
C SER A 2 30.76 17.83 -15.83
N GLU A 3 31.78 18.60 -15.55
CA GLU A 3 31.77 19.79 -14.67
C GLU A 3 30.97 20.95 -15.29
N GLN A 4 29.79 20.69 -15.85
CA GLN A 4 28.92 21.79 -16.25
C GLN A 4 28.18 22.29 -15.01
N PRO A 5 28.08 23.63 -14.81
CA PRO A 5 27.41 24.19 -13.67
C PRO A 5 25.94 23.73 -13.66
N GLU A 6 25.48 23.23 -12.52
CA GLU A 6 24.08 22.88 -12.29
C GLU A 6 23.21 24.10 -12.56
N LYS A 7 22.23 23.96 -13.45
CA LYS A 7 21.23 25.00 -13.68
C LYS A 7 20.07 24.80 -12.68
N SER A 8 19.86 25.79 -11.84
CA SER A 8 18.72 25.84 -10.94
C SER A 8 17.65 26.78 -11.49
N TYR A 9 16.41 26.34 -11.45
CA TYR A 9 15.25 27.14 -11.84
C TYR A 9 14.28 27.27 -10.67
N SER A 10 13.82 28.49 -10.40
CA SER A 10 12.70 28.72 -9.49
C SER A 10 11.41 28.73 -10.33
N LEU A 11 10.55 27.72 -10.15
CA LEU A 11 9.33 27.55 -10.90
C LEU A 11 8.11 27.90 -10.04
N PRO A 12 7.17 28.71 -10.50
CA PRO A 12 5.97 29.09 -9.74
C PRO A 12 4.85 28.05 -9.87
N VAL A 13 5.18 26.74 -9.84
CA VAL A 13 4.26 25.65 -10.16
C VAL A 13 3.76 24.85 -8.95
N GLY A 14 4.16 25.21 -7.75
CA GLY A 14 3.90 24.41 -6.54
C GLY A 14 4.91 23.27 -6.39
N ARG A 15 4.60 22.30 -5.53
CA ARG A 15 5.44 21.11 -5.32
C ARG A 15 5.32 20.18 -6.52
N ILE A 16 6.43 19.76 -7.07
CA ILE A 16 6.47 18.76 -8.14
C ILE A 16 6.24 17.38 -7.49
N GLN A 17 5.33 16.62 -8.05
CA GLN A 17 4.99 15.25 -7.64
C GLN A 17 5.68 14.23 -8.55
N GLU A 18 5.50 14.40 -9.86
CA GLU A 18 6.15 13.56 -10.87
C GLU A 18 6.89 14.41 -11.87
N MET A 19 7.98 13.87 -12.39
CA MET A 19 8.81 14.52 -13.39
C MET A 19 9.27 13.50 -14.42
N VAL A 20 8.85 13.67 -15.68
CA VAL A 20 9.17 12.76 -16.77
C VAL A 20 9.87 13.51 -17.90
N SER A 21 11.00 12.97 -18.36
CA SER A 21 11.78 13.55 -19.45
C SER A 21 11.26 13.13 -20.82
N SER A 22 11.22 14.08 -21.77
CA SER A 22 10.94 13.74 -23.17
C SER A 22 12.10 12.90 -23.74
N PRO A 23 11.80 11.82 -24.48
CA PRO A 23 12.85 10.96 -25.06
C PRO A 23 13.60 11.63 -26.21
N ARG A 24 13.10 12.75 -26.77
CA ARG A 24 13.63 13.39 -27.98
C ARG A 24 13.94 14.87 -27.83
N HIS A 25 13.26 15.56 -26.93
CA HIS A 25 13.30 17.01 -26.85
C HIS A 25 13.82 17.45 -25.48
N PRO A 26 14.45 18.62 -25.35
CA PRO A 26 14.95 19.11 -24.06
C PRO A 26 13.79 19.66 -23.21
N HIS A 27 12.82 18.83 -22.92
CA HIS A 27 11.62 19.14 -22.16
C HIS A 27 11.35 18.13 -21.08
N LEU A 28 10.79 18.59 -19.96
CA LEU A 28 10.24 17.77 -18.88
C LEU A 28 8.73 18.05 -18.80
N VAL A 29 7.97 17.02 -18.48
CA VAL A 29 6.61 17.19 -17.99
C VAL A 29 6.63 17.08 -16.46
N LEU A 30 5.84 17.91 -15.80
CA LEU A 30 5.75 18.01 -14.34
C LEU A 30 4.29 17.91 -13.94
N THR A 31 3.96 17.00 -13.03
CA THR A 31 2.71 17.06 -12.28
C THR A 31 2.95 17.76 -10.94
N THR A 32 1.94 18.44 -10.42
CA THR A 32 2.14 19.28 -9.23
C THR A 32 1.03 19.12 -8.21
N SER A 33 1.34 19.42 -6.95
CA SER A 33 0.38 19.44 -5.82
C SER A 33 -0.79 20.41 -6.02
N ARG A 34 -0.70 21.31 -6.99
CA ARG A 34 -1.81 22.21 -7.38
C ARG A 34 -2.75 21.59 -8.41
N MET A 35 -2.63 20.26 -8.63
CA MET A 35 -3.43 19.51 -9.60
C MET A 35 -3.22 20.03 -11.03
N GLU A 36 -2.01 20.45 -11.38
CA GLU A 36 -1.64 21.02 -12.68
C GLU A 36 -0.61 20.15 -13.39
N LEU A 37 -0.69 20.11 -14.71
CA LEU A 37 0.27 19.48 -15.61
C LEU A 37 1.04 20.57 -16.36
N HIS A 38 2.35 20.59 -16.23
CA HIS A 38 3.22 21.57 -16.84
C HIS A 38 4.27 20.94 -17.76
N LEU A 39 4.57 21.61 -18.86
CA LEU A 39 5.69 21.31 -19.73
C LEU A 39 6.80 22.33 -19.46
N LEU A 40 7.98 21.87 -19.04
CA LEU A 40 9.17 22.69 -18.80
C LEU A 40 10.16 22.54 -19.95
N ASN A 41 10.60 23.62 -20.52
CA ASN A 41 11.76 23.64 -21.42
C ASN A 41 13.05 23.77 -20.60
N ILE A 42 13.89 22.73 -20.61
CA ILE A 42 15.11 22.64 -19.79
C ILE A 42 16.14 23.73 -20.15
N ALA A 43 16.20 24.12 -21.43
CA ALA A 43 17.19 25.11 -21.88
C ALA A 43 16.85 26.53 -21.38
N SER A 44 15.57 26.90 -21.37
CA SER A 44 15.11 28.26 -21.04
C SER A 44 14.51 28.40 -19.64
N GLY A 45 14.19 27.32 -18.94
CA GLY A 45 13.47 27.34 -17.66
C GLY A 45 12.00 27.79 -17.78
N ARG A 46 11.46 27.92 -19.00
CA ARG A 46 10.05 28.34 -19.20
C ARG A 46 9.11 27.16 -19.05
N THR A 47 8.00 27.40 -18.36
CA THR A 47 6.91 26.43 -18.21
C THR A 47 5.68 26.83 -19.01
N ILE A 48 4.97 25.84 -19.53
CA ILE A 48 3.64 25.97 -20.18
C ILE A 48 2.70 25.05 -19.42
N LYS A 49 1.59 25.59 -18.92
CA LYS A 49 0.54 24.76 -18.34
C LYS A 49 -0.22 24.06 -19.45
N LEU A 50 -0.21 22.72 -19.43
CA LEU A 50 -0.91 21.88 -20.42
C LEU A 50 -2.36 21.63 -20.01
N ASP A 51 -2.57 21.31 -18.73
CA ASP A 51 -3.89 20.99 -18.19
C ASP A 51 -3.95 21.27 -16.68
N ALA A 52 -5.15 21.20 -16.12
CA ALA A 52 -5.39 21.26 -14.69
C ALA A 52 -6.63 20.42 -14.32
N SER A 53 -6.62 19.83 -13.17
CA SER A 53 -7.76 19.15 -12.58
C SER A 53 -8.42 20.04 -11.52
N LYS A 54 -9.69 19.76 -11.20
CA LYS A 54 -10.43 20.38 -10.09
C LYS A 54 -10.81 19.36 -9.01
N VAL A 55 -10.44 18.10 -9.21
CA VAL A 55 -10.90 16.98 -8.40
C VAL A 55 -9.76 16.39 -7.58
N ARG A 56 -8.70 15.95 -8.25
CA ARG A 56 -7.48 15.36 -7.67
C ARG A 56 -6.30 15.63 -8.60
N GLU A 57 -5.13 15.22 -8.18
CA GLU A 57 -3.88 15.31 -8.94
C GLU A 57 -4.00 14.64 -10.32
N ILE A 58 -3.19 15.11 -11.27
CA ILE A 58 -2.96 14.48 -12.57
C ILE A 58 -1.76 13.55 -12.39
N ASN A 59 -1.86 12.31 -12.86
CA ASN A 59 -0.87 11.26 -12.63
C ASN A 59 -0.43 10.59 -13.94
N ASP A 60 0.61 9.77 -13.85
CA ASP A 60 1.11 8.88 -14.89
C ASP A 60 1.41 9.59 -16.23
N PRO A 61 2.11 10.72 -16.25
CA PRO A 61 2.43 11.37 -17.52
C PRO A 61 3.50 10.57 -18.28
N VAL A 62 3.24 10.27 -19.55
CA VAL A 62 4.18 9.53 -20.41
C VAL A 62 4.24 10.13 -21.81
N PHE A 63 5.46 10.31 -22.32
CA PHE A 63 5.69 10.74 -23.70
C PHE A 63 5.59 9.58 -24.68
N SER A 64 5.11 9.87 -25.90
CA SER A 64 5.26 8.96 -27.02
C SER A 64 6.76 8.76 -27.35
N PRO A 65 7.14 7.64 -28.02
CA PRO A 65 8.53 7.32 -28.36
C PRO A 65 9.21 8.41 -29.23
N ASP A 66 8.45 9.12 -30.06
CA ASP A 66 8.92 10.23 -30.88
C ASP A 66 8.87 11.60 -30.16
N GLY A 67 8.29 11.64 -28.94
CA GLY A 67 8.15 12.86 -28.14
C GLY A 67 7.12 13.86 -28.66
N SER A 68 6.27 13.50 -29.63
CA SER A 68 5.27 14.39 -30.22
C SER A 68 3.94 14.41 -29.45
N TRP A 69 3.65 13.38 -28.67
CA TRP A 69 2.47 13.24 -27.84
C TRP A 69 2.80 13.03 -26.37
N LEU A 70 1.85 13.39 -25.53
CA LEU A 70 1.87 13.12 -24.08
C LEU A 70 0.54 12.48 -23.70
N ALA A 71 0.59 11.33 -23.02
CA ALA A 71 -0.55 10.71 -22.36
C ALA A 71 -0.47 10.91 -20.86
N TYR A 72 -1.61 10.94 -20.16
CA TYR A 72 -1.67 11.05 -18.70
C TYR A 72 -3.06 10.67 -18.18
N THR A 73 -3.11 10.34 -16.90
CA THR A 73 -4.34 10.03 -16.16
C THR A 73 -4.92 11.29 -15.53
N LYS A 74 -6.23 11.51 -15.68
CA LYS A 74 -6.94 12.65 -15.07
C LYS A 74 -8.25 12.23 -14.44
N HIS A 75 -8.52 12.74 -13.25
CA HIS A 75 -9.79 12.56 -12.57
C HIS A 75 -10.90 13.39 -13.22
N LEU A 76 -11.99 12.73 -13.63
CA LEU A 76 -13.24 13.35 -14.05
C LEU A 76 -14.16 13.62 -12.86
N SER A 77 -14.14 12.72 -11.87
CA SER A 77 -14.80 12.83 -10.58
C SER A 77 -13.95 12.09 -9.53
N LEU A 78 -14.40 12.04 -8.28
CA LEU A 78 -13.71 11.25 -7.24
C LEU A 78 -13.63 9.75 -7.57
N GLU A 79 -14.59 9.25 -8.36
CA GLU A 79 -14.77 7.84 -8.69
C GLU A 79 -14.39 7.48 -10.13
N LEU A 80 -14.04 8.45 -10.96
CA LEU A 80 -13.77 8.24 -12.37
C LEU A 80 -12.45 8.88 -12.79
N THR A 81 -11.58 8.10 -13.43
CA THR A 81 -10.39 8.60 -14.13
C THR A 81 -10.43 8.20 -15.59
N ALA A 82 -9.86 9.02 -16.45
CA ALA A 82 -9.72 8.77 -17.87
C ALA A 82 -8.31 9.09 -18.36
N ILE A 83 -7.93 8.46 -19.47
CA ILE A 83 -6.68 8.79 -20.15
C ILE A 83 -6.91 9.95 -21.11
N PHE A 84 -5.99 10.91 -21.05
CA PHE A 84 -5.97 12.08 -21.93
C PHE A 84 -4.72 12.08 -22.78
N LEU A 85 -4.81 12.65 -23.98
CA LEU A 85 -3.70 12.91 -24.90
C LEU A 85 -3.56 14.40 -25.18
N VAL A 86 -2.31 14.86 -25.29
CA VAL A 86 -1.95 16.19 -25.79
C VAL A 86 -0.93 16.04 -26.91
N HIS A 87 -1.25 16.58 -28.10
CA HIS A 87 -0.25 16.71 -29.17
C HIS A 87 0.64 17.91 -28.90
N LEU A 88 1.94 17.73 -28.85
CA LEU A 88 2.90 18.78 -28.47
C LEU A 88 3.34 19.64 -29.63
N ASN A 89 3.03 19.27 -30.89
CA ASN A 89 3.35 19.98 -32.12
C ASN A 89 4.80 20.52 -32.15
N PRO A 90 5.82 19.62 -32.15
CA PRO A 90 7.21 20.04 -32.20
C PRO A 90 7.53 20.81 -33.50
N ASP A 91 8.38 21.83 -33.43
CA ASP A 91 8.95 22.46 -34.63
C ASP A 91 9.94 21.49 -35.33
N SER A 92 10.41 21.82 -36.51
CA SER A 92 11.30 20.97 -37.32
C SER A 92 12.62 20.58 -36.59
N GLU A 93 13.01 21.34 -35.59
CA GLU A 93 14.21 21.10 -34.78
C GLU A 93 13.89 20.53 -33.38
N GLY A 94 12.62 20.38 -33.04
CA GLY A 94 12.17 19.89 -31.71
C GLY A 94 12.49 20.83 -30.55
N ARG A 95 12.93 22.05 -30.83
CA ARG A 95 13.33 23.03 -29.83
C ARG A 95 12.15 23.77 -29.21
N ARG A 96 11.07 23.92 -29.96
CA ARG A 96 9.84 24.58 -29.51
C ARG A 96 8.67 23.64 -29.67
N LEU A 97 7.89 23.49 -28.62
CA LEU A 97 6.64 22.76 -28.62
C LEU A 97 5.49 23.75 -28.55
N LYS A 98 4.42 23.51 -29.35
CA LYS A 98 3.16 24.25 -29.32
C LYS A 98 2.02 23.31 -28.97
N PRO A 99 1.81 23.02 -27.65
CA PRO A 99 0.84 22.05 -27.21
C PRO A 99 -0.56 22.37 -27.73
N GLY A 100 -1.26 21.35 -28.21
CA GLY A 100 -2.68 21.39 -28.53
C GLY A 100 -3.54 21.36 -27.27
N LYS A 101 -4.85 21.24 -27.47
CA LYS A 101 -5.77 21.03 -26.33
C LYS A 101 -5.74 19.55 -25.91
N PRO A 102 -5.88 19.27 -24.62
CA PRO A 102 -6.09 17.91 -24.13
C PRO A 102 -7.35 17.27 -24.73
N VAL A 103 -7.23 16.01 -25.13
CA VAL A 103 -8.34 15.19 -25.65
C VAL A 103 -8.48 13.95 -24.79
N GLN A 104 -9.67 13.69 -24.28
CA GLN A 104 -9.99 12.45 -23.59
C GLN A 104 -10.09 11.30 -24.59
N ILE A 105 -9.40 10.20 -24.35
CA ILE A 105 -9.33 9.06 -25.28
C ILE A 105 -9.91 7.77 -24.73
N THR A 106 -10.30 7.73 -23.46
CA THR A 106 -11.03 6.61 -22.89
C THR A 106 -12.35 7.08 -22.30
N ASP A 107 -13.34 6.18 -22.25
CA ASP A 107 -14.63 6.40 -21.61
C ASP A 107 -14.75 5.45 -20.42
N PRO A 108 -14.38 5.91 -19.21
CA PRO A 108 -14.23 5.04 -18.07
C PRO A 108 -15.58 4.71 -17.42
N VAL A 109 -15.66 3.49 -16.88
CA VAL A 109 -16.73 3.10 -15.95
C VAL A 109 -16.30 3.37 -14.51
N ARG A 110 -14.99 3.29 -14.22
CA ARG A 110 -14.39 3.60 -12.92
C ARG A 110 -13.01 4.24 -13.11
N TYR A 111 -11.93 3.48 -13.07
CA TYR A 111 -10.56 3.99 -13.17
C TYR A 111 -9.88 3.47 -14.43
N ASP A 112 -9.46 4.39 -15.31
CA ASP A 112 -8.49 4.14 -16.37
C ASP A 112 -7.21 4.88 -15.98
N PHE A 113 -6.06 4.19 -15.92
CA PHE A 113 -4.81 4.72 -15.37
C PHE A 113 -3.57 4.04 -15.95
N ALA A 114 -2.39 4.51 -15.57
CA ALA A 114 -1.08 3.98 -15.99
C ALA A 114 -0.93 3.84 -17.52
N PRO A 115 -1.14 4.90 -18.33
CA PRO A 115 -0.94 4.82 -19.78
C PRO A 115 0.53 4.60 -20.11
N TYR A 116 0.81 3.78 -21.13
CA TYR A 116 2.15 3.54 -21.65
C TYR A 116 2.15 3.32 -23.15
N PHE A 117 2.98 4.05 -23.88
CA PHE A 117 3.05 3.88 -25.34
C PHE A 117 3.83 2.61 -25.72
N ASP A 118 3.32 1.89 -26.71
CA ASP A 118 4.08 0.88 -27.43
C ASP A 118 5.34 1.51 -28.04
N PRO A 119 6.53 0.93 -27.86
CA PRO A 119 7.78 1.49 -28.42
C PRO A 119 7.77 1.68 -29.94
N GLU A 120 6.99 0.86 -30.65
CA GLU A 120 6.81 0.94 -32.12
C GLU A 120 5.65 1.87 -32.55
N GLY A 121 4.93 2.45 -31.55
CA GLY A 121 3.86 3.42 -31.81
C GLY A 121 2.58 2.84 -32.40
N ARG A 122 2.33 1.54 -32.21
CA ARG A 122 1.10 0.88 -32.69
C ARG A 122 -0.06 1.07 -31.73
N TRP A 123 0.22 1.04 -30.43
CA TRP A 123 -0.76 0.99 -29.37
C TRP A 123 -0.41 1.94 -28.22
N LEU A 124 -1.42 2.24 -27.41
CA LEU A 124 -1.28 2.77 -26.06
C LEU A 124 -1.82 1.72 -25.09
N TYR A 125 -1.00 1.23 -24.20
CA TYR A 125 -1.39 0.35 -23.12
C TYR A 125 -1.95 1.17 -21.97
N PHE A 126 -2.86 0.60 -21.18
CA PHE A 126 -3.34 1.18 -19.93
C PHE A 126 -3.99 0.11 -19.05
N LEU A 127 -4.14 0.41 -17.78
CA LEU A 127 -4.88 -0.40 -16.82
C LEU A 127 -6.28 0.19 -16.63
N SER A 128 -7.27 -0.70 -16.44
CA SER A 128 -8.64 -0.25 -16.24
C SER A 128 -9.40 -1.13 -15.26
N ALA A 129 -10.10 -0.47 -14.31
CA ALA A 129 -11.00 -1.09 -13.35
C ALA A 129 -12.45 -1.11 -13.90
N ARG A 130 -12.69 -1.84 -15.00
CA ARG A 130 -13.98 -1.94 -15.67
C ARG A 130 -14.62 -3.33 -15.64
N ILE A 131 -14.01 -4.26 -14.90
CA ILE A 131 -14.52 -5.62 -14.74
C ILE A 131 -15.33 -5.71 -13.46
N PHE A 132 -16.60 -6.11 -13.59
CA PHE A 132 -17.52 -6.33 -12.48
C PHE A 132 -17.93 -7.79 -12.43
N ASN A 133 -16.94 -8.68 -12.27
CA ASN A 133 -17.16 -10.12 -12.09
C ASN A 133 -17.31 -10.41 -10.58
N PRO A 134 -18.52 -10.75 -10.08
CA PRO A 134 -18.75 -10.90 -8.65
C PRO A 134 -18.15 -12.20 -8.12
N ILE A 135 -17.47 -12.11 -6.98
CA ILE A 135 -16.93 -13.25 -6.24
C ILE A 135 -17.80 -13.48 -5.00
N TRP A 136 -18.14 -14.73 -4.69
CA TRP A 136 -18.92 -15.07 -3.51
C TRP A 136 -18.16 -14.79 -2.22
N ASP A 137 -18.82 -14.07 -1.32
CA ASP A 137 -18.37 -13.84 0.06
C ASP A 137 -19.05 -14.87 0.98
N THR A 138 -18.26 -15.72 1.62
CA THR A 138 -18.75 -16.79 2.50
C THR A 138 -19.20 -16.31 3.87
N VAL A 139 -18.78 -15.11 4.27
CA VAL A 139 -19.11 -14.52 5.59
C VAL A 139 -20.41 -13.73 5.51
N GLN A 140 -20.56 -12.90 4.49
CA GLN A 140 -21.69 -11.98 4.36
C GLN A 140 -22.84 -12.55 3.51
N THR A 141 -22.71 -13.77 2.98
CA THR A 141 -23.66 -14.38 2.04
C THR A 141 -24.00 -13.46 0.85
N GLY A 142 -23.02 -12.72 0.41
CA GLY A 142 -23.13 -11.73 -0.65
C GLY A 142 -22.08 -11.92 -1.73
N THR A 143 -21.80 -10.85 -2.45
CA THR A 143 -20.77 -10.81 -3.49
C THR A 143 -19.84 -9.61 -3.29
N THR A 144 -18.57 -9.79 -3.69
CA THR A 144 -17.56 -8.73 -3.71
C THR A 144 -16.96 -8.60 -5.09
N PHE A 145 -16.26 -7.48 -5.36
CA PHE A 145 -15.57 -7.21 -6.62
C PHE A 145 -14.08 -6.95 -6.35
N SER A 146 -13.43 -7.90 -5.69
CA SER A 146 -12.03 -7.79 -5.28
C SER A 146 -11.02 -7.88 -6.43
N ARG A 147 -11.46 -8.32 -7.61
CA ARG A 147 -10.68 -8.34 -8.85
C ARG A 147 -11.42 -7.56 -9.91
N SER A 148 -10.99 -6.35 -10.22
CA SER A 148 -11.71 -5.49 -11.17
C SER A 148 -10.80 -4.89 -12.23
N ILE A 149 -9.49 -5.08 -12.12
CA ILE A 149 -8.50 -4.45 -12.99
C ILE A 149 -7.99 -5.44 -14.02
N LYS A 150 -7.83 -4.97 -15.27
CA LYS A 150 -7.14 -5.68 -16.34
C LYS A 150 -6.28 -4.71 -17.15
N PRO A 151 -5.23 -5.20 -17.82
CA PRO A 151 -4.55 -4.44 -18.85
C PRO A 151 -5.37 -4.41 -20.16
N TYR A 152 -5.32 -3.27 -20.82
CA TYR A 152 -5.92 -2.99 -22.11
C TYR A 152 -4.90 -2.37 -23.05
N LEU A 153 -5.15 -2.48 -24.34
CA LEU A 153 -4.48 -1.69 -25.35
C LEU A 153 -5.52 -0.91 -26.17
N LEU A 154 -5.10 0.24 -26.65
CA LEU A 154 -5.87 1.09 -27.55
C LEU A 154 -5.07 1.25 -28.84
N THR A 155 -5.66 0.90 -30.00
CA THR A 155 -4.97 1.05 -31.27
C THR A 155 -4.93 2.52 -31.66
N LEU A 156 -3.72 3.04 -31.95
CA LEU A 156 -3.52 4.47 -32.22
C LEU A 156 -3.99 4.88 -33.63
N GLN A 157 -4.01 3.96 -34.57
CA GLN A 157 -4.52 4.21 -35.93
C GLN A 157 -5.70 3.28 -36.22
N GLU A 158 -6.66 3.78 -37.00
CA GLU A 158 -7.85 3.03 -37.41
C GLU A 158 -7.55 1.74 -38.16
N VAL A 159 -6.46 1.74 -38.95
CA VAL A 159 -6.02 0.59 -39.72
C VAL A 159 -5.25 -0.48 -38.91
N THR A 160 -4.93 -0.20 -37.66
CA THR A 160 -4.19 -1.14 -36.80
C THR A 160 -5.11 -2.24 -36.32
N CYS A 161 -4.79 -3.49 -36.68
CA CYS A 161 -5.58 -4.66 -36.30
C CYS A 161 -5.40 -5.01 -34.82
N ASN A 162 -6.41 -5.68 -34.25
CA ASN A 162 -6.33 -6.29 -32.94
C ASN A 162 -5.23 -7.39 -32.92
N PRO A 163 -4.17 -7.27 -32.09
CA PRO A 163 -3.04 -8.20 -32.11
C PRO A 163 -3.36 -9.60 -31.59
N PHE A 164 -4.49 -9.79 -30.90
CA PHE A 164 -4.92 -11.07 -30.35
C PHE A 164 -5.77 -11.91 -31.31
N LEU A 165 -6.08 -11.35 -32.49
CA LEU A 165 -6.80 -12.13 -33.52
C LEU A 165 -5.84 -13.07 -34.24
N PRO A 166 -6.19 -14.36 -34.41
CA PRO A 166 -5.37 -15.29 -35.18
C PRO A 166 -5.15 -14.78 -36.60
N GLN A 167 -3.90 -14.72 -37.04
CA GLN A 167 -3.57 -14.42 -38.42
C GLN A 167 -3.88 -15.66 -39.28
N PRO A 168 -4.70 -15.57 -40.32
CA PRO A 168 -4.96 -16.72 -41.18
C PRO A 168 -3.69 -17.04 -42.00
N HIS A 169 -3.11 -18.20 -41.76
CA HIS A 169 -2.02 -18.74 -42.54
C HIS A 169 -2.58 -19.65 -43.63
N ALA A 170 -2.01 -19.57 -44.83
CA ALA A 170 -2.34 -20.51 -45.89
C ALA A 170 -1.95 -21.97 -45.47
N PRO A 171 -2.76 -22.99 -45.73
CA PRO A 171 -2.45 -24.36 -45.36
C PRO A 171 -1.09 -24.78 -45.92
N GLY A 172 -0.12 -25.10 -45.05
CA GLY A 172 1.23 -25.52 -45.42
C GLY A 172 2.29 -24.43 -45.52
N ALA A 173 1.96 -23.16 -45.18
CA ALA A 173 2.98 -22.12 -44.99
C ALA A 173 3.73 -22.41 -43.68
N ALA A 174 5.02 -22.64 -43.74
CA ALA A 174 5.89 -22.66 -42.58
C ALA A 174 5.84 -21.26 -41.93
N GLU A 175 5.90 -21.20 -40.60
CA GLU A 175 6.02 -19.95 -39.84
C GLU A 175 7.30 -19.22 -40.28
N THR A 176 7.17 -18.32 -41.24
CA THR A 176 8.23 -17.38 -41.59
C THR A 176 7.91 -16.06 -40.95
N PRO A 177 8.83 -15.50 -40.16
CA PRO A 177 8.65 -14.15 -39.65
C PRO A 177 8.44 -13.18 -40.83
N PRO A 178 7.62 -12.11 -40.66
CA PRO A 178 7.39 -11.14 -41.71
C PRO A 178 8.72 -10.55 -42.17
N PRO A 179 8.94 -10.46 -43.48
CA PRO A 179 10.19 -9.91 -44.01
C PRO A 179 10.31 -8.44 -43.58
N PRO A 180 11.50 -7.96 -43.23
CA PRO A 180 11.74 -6.56 -43.01
C PRO A 180 11.31 -5.79 -44.26
N VAL A 181 10.61 -4.70 -44.07
CA VAL A 181 10.16 -3.81 -45.15
C VAL A 181 11.39 -3.28 -45.91
N GLU A 182 11.69 -3.90 -47.05
CA GLU A 182 12.71 -3.37 -47.96
C GLU A 182 12.17 -2.10 -48.64
N GLU A 183 12.68 -0.97 -48.25
CA GLU A 183 12.63 0.23 -49.10
C GLU A 183 13.39 -0.02 -50.39
N LYS A 184 12.72 -0.06 -51.50
CA LYS A 184 13.35 -0.10 -52.82
C LYS A 184 14.16 1.19 -53.04
N ALA A 185 15.48 1.04 -52.94
CA ALA A 185 16.43 2.06 -53.38
C ALA A 185 16.51 2.04 -54.93
N PRO A 186 16.60 3.20 -55.60
CA PRO A 186 16.83 3.22 -57.03
C PRO A 186 18.26 2.83 -57.36
N THR A 187 18.38 1.92 -58.32
CA THR A 187 19.64 1.45 -58.90
C THR A 187 20.42 2.60 -59.54
N ALA A 188 21.68 2.80 -59.12
CA ALA A 188 22.67 3.52 -59.88
C ALA A 188 23.98 2.74 -59.87
N GLU A 189 24.58 2.56 -61.05
CA GLU A 189 25.81 1.81 -61.31
C GLU A 189 27.07 2.44 -60.70
N PRO A 190 28.17 1.68 -60.52
CA PRO A 190 29.33 2.13 -59.77
C PRO A 190 30.32 2.93 -60.62
N ASN A 191 30.79 4.05 -60.07
CA ASN A 191 32.02 4.70 -60.55
C ASN A 191 33.06 4.68 -59.42
N GLU A 192 34.26 4.22 -59.76
CA GLU A 192 35.44 4.13 -58.89
C GLU A 192 36.06 5.49 -58.59
N ALA A 193 36.74 5.49 -57.44
CA ALA A 193 37.78 6.41 -56.98
C ALA A 193 37.32 7.70 -56.27
N GLU A 194 37.44 7.67 -54.92
CA GLU A 194 38.37 8.56 -54.23
C GLU A 194 38.44 8.23 -52.72
N LYS A 195 39.67 7.98 -52.24
CA LYS A 195 40.01 7.81 -50.84
C LYS A 195 39.91 9.16 -50.13
N GLY A 196 38.99 9.29 -49.19
CA GLY A 196 38.91 10.41 -48.27
C GLY A 196 38.31 9.96 -46.93
N LYS A 197 39.07 10.17 -45.86
CA LYS A 197 38.70 9.94 -44.50
C LYS A 197 37.36 10.60 -44.19
N ASN A 198 36.38 9.82 -43.74
CA ASN A 198 35.24 10.36 -42.98
C ASN A 198 34.97 9.50 -41.75
N GLU A 199 35.06 10.11 -40.64
CA GLU A 199 34.59 9.60 -39.35
C GLU A 199 33.08 9.30 -39.49
N SER A 200 32.71 8.04 -39.26
CA SER A 200 31.31 7.61 -39.29
C SER A 200 30.59 8.18 -38.07
N GLU A 201 29.90 9.29 -38.24
CA GLU A 201 28.79 9.63 -37.38
C GLU A 201 27.74 8.50 -37.51
N THR A 202 27.55 7.75 -36.45
CA THR A 202 26.47 6.78 -36.30
C THR A 202 25.14 7.54 -36.32
N GLN A 203 24.48 7.60 -37.46
CA GLN A 203 23.12 8.12 -37.55
C GLN A 203 22.21 7.21 -36.72
N SER A 204 21.71 7.73 -35.60
CA SER A 204 20.64 7.08 -34.84
C SER A 204 19.44 6.84 -35.78
N PRO A 205 18.78 5.66 -35.72
CA PRO A 205 17.63 5.35 -36.57
C PRO A 205 16.55 6.44 -36.37
N ARG A 206 16.08 7.01 -37.49
CA ARG A 206 14.94 7.94 -37.47
C ARG A 206 13.69 7.16 -37.07
N ILE A 207 13.19 7.38 -35.85
CA ILE A 207 11.86 6.89 -35.47
C ILE A 207 10.84 7.70 -36.29
N PRO A 208 9.92 7.04 -37.01
CA PRO A 208 8.88 7.73 -37.76
C PRO A 208 8.00 8.57 -36.80
N GLN A 209 7.51 9.70 -37.28
CA GLN A 209 6.59 10.55 -36.51
C GLN A 209 5.30 9.77 -36.23
N LEU A 210 4.91 9.69 -34.96
CA LEU A 210 3.72 8.98 -34.53
C LEU A 210 2.46 9.68 -35.02
N ARG A 211 1.59 8.94 -35.69
CA ARG A 211 0.27 9.37 -36.08
C ARG A 211 -0.79 8.73 -35.21
N ILE A 212 -1.70 9.56 -34.68
CA ILE A 212 -2.84 9.10 -33.89
C ILE A 212 -4.12 9.61 -34.55
N ASP A 213 -5.03 8.69 -34.89
CA ASP A 213 -6.34 9.00 -35.42
C ASP A 213 -7.30 9.14 -34.22
N LEU A 214 -7.71 10.38 -33.91
CA LEU A 214 -8.50 10.68 -32.71
C LEU A 214 -9.99 10.36 -32.87
N ASP A 215 -10.52 10.38 -34.10
CA ASP A 215 -11.94 10.10 -34.35
C ASP A 215 -12.25 8.62 -34.02
N GLY A 216 -13.26 8.41 -33.18
CA GLY A 216 -13.67 7.07 -32.75
C GLY A 216 -12.60 6.27 -31.92
N ILE A 217 -11.63 6.95 -31.36
CA ILE A 217 -10.52 6.31 -30.64
C ILE A 217 -11.00 5.50 -29.42
N GLN A 218 -12.05 5.93 -28.74
CA GLN A 218 -12.62 5.22 -27.56
C GLN A 218 -13.17 3.83 -27.92
N GLU A 219 -13.54 3.60 -29.18
CA GLU A 219 -14.09 2.31 -29.65
C GLU A 219 -12.99 1.31 -30.04
N ARG A 220 -11.71 1.72 -30.02
CA ARG A 220 -10.57 0.91 -30.43
C ARG A 220 -9.79 0.31 -29.25
N ILE A 221 -10.48 0.10 -28.13
CA ILE A 221 -9.93 -0.53 -26.93
C ILE A 221 -10.06 -2.04 -27.06
N VAL A 222 -8.97 -2.74 -26.78
CA VAL A 222 -8.87 -4.21 -26.82
C VAL A 222 -8.37 -4.72 -25.46
N GLU A 223 -9.06 -5.72 -24.95
CA GLU A 223 -8.73 -6.39 -23.68
C GLU A 223 -7.58 -7.39 -23.86
N PHE A 224 -6.65 -7.42 -22.92
CA PHE A 224 -5.65 -8.49 -22.87
C PHE A 224 -6.28 -9.84 -22.47
N PRO A 225 -5.82 -10.96 -23.06
CA PRO A 225 -6.32 -12.30 -22.75
C PRO A 225 -5.72 -12.84 -21.44
N VAL A 226 -5.82 -12.06 -20.36
CA VAL A 226 -5.38 -12.41 -19.01
C VAL A 226 -6.56 -12.35 -18.02
N PRO A 227 -6.52 -13.05 -16.90
CA PRO A 227 -7.55 -12.91 -15.85
C PRO A 227 -7.66 -11.49 -15.32
N GLU A 228 -8.79 -11.15 -14.72
CA GLU A 228 -8.91 -9.97 -13.88
C GLU A 228 -8.12 -10.14 -12.57
N GLY A 229 -7.48 -9.07 -12.10
CA GLY A 229 -6.60 -9.07 -10.94
C GLY A 229 -6.45 -7.69 -10.29
N LEU A 230 -5.36 -7.53 -9.56
CA LEU A 230 -4.90 -6.24 -9.03
C LEU A 230 -3.60 -5.85 -9.78
N TYR A 231 -3.76 -5.39 -11.01
CA TYR A 231 -2.65 -4.92 -11.82
C TYR A 231 -2.27 -3.48 -11.44
N GLU A 232 -0.96 -3.19 -11.36
CA GLU A 232 -0.45 -1.87 -10.93
C GLU A 232 0.36 -1.15 -12.00
N GLN A 233 1.14 -1.88 -12.82
CA GLN A 233 1.95 -1.31 -13.87
C GLN A 233 1.73 -2.04 -15.20
N VAL A 234 1.83 -1.30 -16.30
CA VAL A 234 1.93 -1.85 -17.66
C VAL A 234 3.05 -1.13 -18.41
N ILE A 235 3.97 -1.89 -19.02
CA ILE A 235 5.16 -1.36 -19.69
C ILE A 235 5.34 -2.05 -21.04
N GLY A 236 5.32 -1.27 -22.12
CA GLY A 236 5.54 -1.79 -23.48
C GLY A 236 7.01 -2.04 -23.78
N LEU A 237 7.30 -3.18 -24.39
CA LEU A 237 8.57 -3.56 -24.98
C LEU A 237 8.38 -3.87 -26.48
N PRO A 238 9.46 -3.93 -27.28
CA PRO A 238 9.34 -4.42 -28.66
C PRO A 238 8.69 -5.82 -28.71
N ASN A 239 7.54 -5.94 -29.35
CA ASN A 239 6.73 -7.16 -29.45
C ASN A 239 6.34 -7.85 -28.12
N LYS A 240 6.52 -7.20 -26.98
CA LYS A 240 6.13 -7.70 -25.65
C LYS A 240 5.52 -6.60 -24.80
N VAL A 241 4.84 -7.02 -23.75
CA VAL A 241 4.38 -6.10 -22.70
C VAL A 241 4.59 -6.76 -21.34
N LEU A 242 5.05 -5.95 -20.37
CA LEU A 242 5.18 -6.33 -18.98
C LEU A 242 3.99 -5.79 -18.20
N PHE A 243 3.53 -6.50 -17.20
CA PHE A 243 2.61 -5.97 -16.18
C PHE A 243 2.84 -6.63 -14.82
N THR A 244 2.67 -5.83 -13.79
CA THR A 244 2.75 -6.31 -12.41
C THR A 244 1.35 -6.58 -11.88
N GLU A 245 1.19 -7.66 -11.12
CA GLU A 245 -0.04 -8.04 -10.44
C GLU A 245 0.26 -8.29 -8.97
N THR A 246 -0.49 -7.64 -8.08
CA THR A 246 -0.43 -7.89 -6.64
C THR A 246 -1.42 -8.98 -6.26
N PRO A 247 -1.02 -10.06 -5.56
CA PRO A 247 -1.94 -11.11 -5.14
C PRO A 247 -2.93 -10.60 -4.09
N LEU A 248 -4.14 -11.13 -4.12
CA LEU A 248 -5.15 -10.87 -3.08
C LEU A 248 -4.74 -11.54 -1.78
N LEU A 249 -4.28 -10.77 -0.83
CA LEU A 249 -3.90 -11.23 0.51
C LEU A 249 -4.93 -10.79 1.56
N GLY A 250 -5.01 -11.56 2.66
CA GLY A 250 -5.78 -11.12 3.83
C GLY A 250 -5.10 -9.92 4.50
N ALA A 251 -5.87 -8.92 4.88
CA ALA A 251 -5.34 -7.72 5.53
C ALA A 251 -4.91 -7.92 6.99
N ILE A 252 -5.28 -9.03 7.61
CA ILE A 252 -4.86 -9.42 8.97
C ILE A 252 -3.76 -10.45 8.84
N HIS A 253 -2.52 -10.02 9.03
CA HIS A 253 -1.34 -10.87 8.94
C HIS A 253 -0.94 -11.44 10.32
N GLY A 254 -0.09 -12.50 10.30
CA GLY A 254 0.29 -13.31 11.46
C GLY A 254 1.06 -12.62 12.58
N GLU A 255 1.95 -13.40 13.24
CA GLU A 255 2.69 -12.98 14.45
C GLU A 255 3.54 -11.72 14.20
N GLY A 256 3.15 -10.59 14.79
CA GLY A 256 3.97 -9.37 14.80
C GLY A 256 3.18 -8.09 14.56
N GLY A 257 2.04 -8.14 13.89
CA GLY A 257 1.29 -6.92 13.55
C GLY A 257 2.02 -6.01 12.55
N GLU A 258 3.18 -6.41 12.09
CA GLU A 258 3.82 -5.84 10.93
C GLU A 258 3.02 -6.34 9.73
N THR A 259 2.42 -5.44 9.00
CA THR A 259 2.14 -5.69 7.60
C THR A 259 3.46 -6.22 7.05
N ASP A 260 3.51 -7.47 6.59
CA ASP A 260 4.55 -7.88 5.67
C ASP A 260 4.37 -6.94 4.47
N GLU A 261 5.04 -5.80 4.53
CA GLU A 261 5.12 -4.83 3.44
C GLU A 261 5.90 -5.41 2.25
N ASN A 262 6.35 -6.66 2.36
CA ASN A 262 6.84 -7.43 1.24
C ASN A 262 5.64 -7.75 0.35
N THR A 263 5.31 -6.79 -0.47
CA THR A 263 4.40 -6.97 -1.60
C THR A 263 4.94 -8.14 -2.41
N GLN A 264 4.18 -9.23 -2.43
CA GLN A 264 4.52 -10.41 -3.23
C GLN A 264 3.99 -10.24 -4.65
N GLY A 265 4.31 -9.09 -5.28
CA GLY A 265 3.90 -8.80 -6.64
C GLY A 265 4.48 -9.83 -7.61
N VAL A 266 3.75 -10.11 -8.68
CA VAL A 266 4.17 -11.01 -9.77
C VAL A 266 4.37 -10.17 -11.03
N LEU A 267 5.55 -10.30 -11.63
CA LEU A 267 5.85 -9.69 -12.91
C LEU A 267 5.53 -10.68 -14.03
N TRP A 268 4.61 -10.28 -14.89
CA TRP A 268 4.19 -11.02 -16.07
C TRP A 268 4.81 -10.43 -17.33
N VAL A 269 5.05 -11.28 -18.33
CA VAL A 269 5.36 -10.90 -19.70
C VAL A 269 4.35 -11.52 -20.65
N HIS A 270 3.73 -10.71 -21.50
CA HIS A 270 2.95 -11.18 -22.65
C HIS A 270 3.79 -11.00 -23.91
N ASP A 271 3.98 -12.09 -24.68
CA ASP A 271 4.72 -12.11 -25.93
C ASP A 271 3.71 -12.13 -27.10
N PHE A 272 3.69 -11.07 -27.90
CA PHE A 272 2.75 -10.95 -29.02
C PHE A 272 3.06 -11.90 -30.19
N GLU A 273 4.29 -12.39 -30.32
CA GLU A 273 4.64 -13.37 -31.36
C GLU A 273 4.18 -14.78 -30.97
N LYS A 274 4.38 -15.14 -29.72
CA LYS A 274 3.96 -16.44 -29.18
C LYS A 274 2.48 -16.49 -28.79
N GLN A 275 1.85 -15.34 -28.57
CA GLN A 275 0.48 -15.20 -28.02
C GLN A 275 0.36 -15.87 -26.64
N GLU A 276 1.40 -15.84 -25.83
CA GLU A 276 1.48 -16.45 -24.52
C GLU A 276 1.80 -15.42 -23.45
N CYS A 277 1.32 -15.69 -22.23
CA CYS A 277 1.60 -14.90 -21.05
C CYS A 277 2.32 -15.78 -20.02
N GLU A 278 3.52 -15.37 -19.59
CA GLU A 278 4.36 -16.12 -18.67
C GLU A 278 4.74 -15.28 -17.46
N VAL A 279 4.98 -15.92 -16.32
CA VAL A 279 5.58 -15.27 -15.15
C VAL A 279 7.06 -15.03 -15.41
N LEU A 280 7.49 -13.80 -15.28
CA LEU A 280 8.89 -13.39 -15.46
C LEU A 280 9.66 -13.37 -14.14
N ALA A 281 9.04 -12.89 -13.06
CA ALA A 281 9.60 -12.85 -11.72
C ALA A 281 8.51 -12.81 -10.66
N GLN A 282 8.85 -13.24 -9.44
CA GLN A 282 8.01 -13.14 -8.25
C GLN A 282 8.61 -12.15 -7.26
N GLU A 283 7.83 -11.74 -6.26
CA GLU A 283 8.24 -10.78 -5.22
C GLU A 283 8.70 -9.43 -5.79
N VAL A 284 8.00 -8.93 -6.82
CA VAL A 284 8.33 -7.70 -7.53
C VAL A 284 7.43 -6.56 -7.05
N ASP A 285 8.05 -5.50 -6.51
CA ASP A 285 7.33 -4.32 -6.05
C ASP A 285 7.11 -3.31 -7.18
N GLN A 286 8.15 -3.02 -7.94
CA GLN A 286 8.13 -2.03 -9.01
C GLN A 286 9.11 -2.41 -10.11
N VAL A 287 8.77 -2.06 -11.34
CA VAL A 287 9.60 -2.32 -12.54
C VAL A 287 9.86 -1.03 -13.28
N GLU A 288 11.11 -0.85 -13.71
CA GLU A 288 11.53 0.21 -14.59
C GLU A 288 12.26 -0.37 -15.81
N VAL A 289 11.99 0.17 -16.97
CA VAL A 289 12.66 -0.24 -18.21
C VAL A 289 13.43 0.94 -18.79
N ASN A 290 14.65 0.69 -19.24
CA ASN A 290 15.45 1.74 -19.86
C ASN A 290 14.85 2.20 -21.20
N PRO A 291 15.15 3.42 -21.67
CA PRO A 291 14.56 3.97 -22.90
C PRO A 291 14.83 3.14 -24.18
N SER A 292 15.81 2.24 -24.16
CA SER A 292 16.07 1.34 -25.28
C SER A 292 15.19 0.08 -25.29
N GLY A 293 14.42 -0.17 -24.24
CA GLY A 293 13.61 -1.37 -24.08
C GLY A 293 14.40 -2.67 -23.86
N LYS A 294 15.72 -2.59 -23.62
CA LYS A 294 16.60 -3.77 -23.54
C LYS A 294 16.91 -4.24 -22.15
N THR A 295 16.85 -3.35 -21.19
CA THR A 295 17.22 -3.62 -19.80
C THR A 295 16.09 -3.18 -18.89
N MET A 296 15.71 -4.06 -17.97
CA MET A 296 14.79 -3.75 -16.91
C MET A 296 15.50 -3.78 -15.57
N LEU A 297 14.97 -3.00 -14.65
CA LEU A 297 15.31 -2.99 -13.24
C LEU A 297 14.03 -3.25 -12.48
N TYR A 298 14.07 -4.10 -11.46
CA TYR A 298 12.96 -4.22 -10.55
C TYR A 298 13.40 -4.24 -9.08
N PHE A 299 12.50 -3.79 -8.23
CA PHE A 299 12.65 -3.81 -6.78
C PHE A 299 11.99 -5.05 -6.20
N CYS A 300 12.65 -5.64 -5.20
CA CYS A 300 12.14 -6.73 -4.38
C CYS A 300 12.48 -6.37 -2.92
N GLY A 301 11.55 -5.77 -2.21
CA GLY A 301 11.81 -5.16 -0.91
C GLY A 301 12.96 -4.13 -0.97
N ASN A 302 13.99 -4.37 -0.18
CA ASN A 302 15.18 -3.50 -0.15
C ASN A 302 16.27 -3.91 -1.16
N GLN A 303 15.98 -4.80 -2.09
CA GLN A 303 16.94 -5.28 -3.10
C GLN A 303 16.58 -4.77 -4.48
N ILE A 304 17.58 -4.65 -5.34
CA ILE A 304 17.41 -4.23 -6.73
C ILE A 304 18.03 -5.27 -7.64
N ARG A 305 17.28 -5.68 -8.67
CA ARG A 305 17.76 -6.61 -9.70
C ARG A 305 17.72 -5.97 -11.08
N ILE A 306 18.79 -6.16 -11.86
CA ILE A 306 18.91 -5.67 -13.24
C ILE A 306 19.04 -6.86 -14.19
N LEU A 307 18.12 -6.95 -15.16
CA LEU A 307 18.03 -8.05 -16.12
C LEU A 307 17.80 -7.55 -17.54
N GLU A 308 17.88 -8.44 -18.51
CA GLU A 308 17.38 -8.19 -19.85
C GLU A 308 15.86 -8.11 -19.84
N ALA A 309 15.31 -7.07 -20.47
CA ALA A 309 13.87 -6.80 -20.41
C ALA A 309 13.07 -7.88 -21.18
N GLY A 310 12.05 -8.42 -20.51
CA GLY A 310 11.13 -9.40 -21.09
C GLY A 310 11.74 -10.77 -21.37
N VAL A 311 12.85 -11.13 -20.71
CA VAL A 311 13.51 -12.43 -20.79
C VAL A 311 13.42 -13.14 -19.44
N THR A 312 12.92 -14.37 -19.44
CA THR A 312 12.83 -15.21 -18.24
C THR A 312 14.23 -15.58 -17.74
N VAL A 313 14.39 -15.51 -16.42
CA VAL A 313 15.64 -15.88 -15.75
C VAL A 313 15.72 -17.42 -15.70
N PRO A 314 16.87 -18.03 -16.02
CA PRO A 314 17.05 -19.46 -15.81
C PRO A 314 16.87 -19.86 -14.35
N ASP A 315 16.22 -20.99 -14.07
CA ASP A 315 15.91 -21.49 -12.73
C ASP A 315 17.12 -21.52 -11.78
N GLU A 316 18.31 -21.79 -12.32
CA GLU A 316 19.58 -21.82 -11.56
C GLU A 316 19.96 -20.44 -10.99
N LEU A 317 19.53 -19.36 -11.63
CA LEU A 317 19.81 -17.98 -11.24
C LEU A 317 18.61 -17.34 -10.50
N GLU A 318 17.44 -17.92 -10.58
CA GLU A 318 16.25 -17.41 -9.89
C GLU A 318 16.41 -17.51 -8.37
N ASN A 319 16.98 -18.60 -7.90
CA ASN A 319 17.24 -18.86 -6.48
C ASN A 319 18.60 -18.34 -5.97
N ASP A 320 19.44 -17.75 -6.84
CA ASP A 320 20.74 -17.17 -6.45
C ASP A 320 20.53 -15.71 -6.02
N GLY A 321 20.25 -15.50 -4.74
CA GLY A 321 20.15 -14.17 -4.12
C GLY A 321 21.48 -13.42 -3.96
N SER A 322 22.60 -14.00 -4.42
CA SER A 322 23.92 -13.37 -4.26
C SER A 322 24.17 -12.27 -5.31
N PRO A 323 24.71 -11.11 -4.92
CA PRO A 323 25.04 -10.03 -5.84
C PRO A 323 26.08 -10.44 -6.87
N SER A 324 25.70 -10.46 -8.15
CA SER A 324 26.62 -10.75 -9.26
C SER A 324 26.07 -10.23 -10.61
N ARG A 325 26.94 -10.14 -11.62
CA ARG A 325 26.49 -9.82 -13.00
C ARG A 325 25.62 -10.90 -13.63
N LYS A 326 25.73 -12.14 -13.15
CA LYS A 326 24.94 -13.27 -13.67
C LYS A 326 23.55 -13.29 -13.05
N SER A 327 23.46 -13.14 -11.72
CA SER A 327 22.19 -13.10 -11.00
C SER A 327 21.44 -11.78 -11.23
N GLY A 328 22.13 -10.71 -11.60
CA GLY A 328 21.57 -9.36 -11.77
C GLY A 328 21.36 -8.60 -10.48
N TRP A 329 21.50 -9.22 -9.31
CA TRP A 329 21.36 -8.54 -8.02
C TRP A 329 22.46 -7.54 -7.77
N LEU A 330 22.09 -6.34 -7.28
CA LEU A 330 23.03 -5.30 -6.92
C LEU A 330 23.51 -5.45 -5.47
N ASP A 331 24.81 -5.28 -5.28
CA ASP A 331 25.39 -5.18 -3.92
C ASP A 331 25.23 -3.77 -3.36
N LEU A 332 24.08 -3.50 -2.74
CA LEU A 332 23.78 -2.22 -2.12
C LEU A 332 24.63 -1.95 -0.86
N SER A 333 25.23 -3.00 -0.27
CA SER A 333 26.14 -2.85 0.89
C SER A 333 27.41 -2.04 0.56
N ARG A 334 27.72 -1.89 -0.72
CA ARG A 334 28.86 -1.09 -1.21
C ARG A 334 28.54 0.41 -1.32
N VAL A 335 27.28 0.77 -1.32
CA VAL A 335 26.86 2.19 -1.42
C VAL A 335 27.22 2.88 -0.11
N ARG A 336 27.94 3.99 -0.23
CA ARG A 336 28.33 4.85 0.90
C ARG A 336 28.03 6.29 0.52
N ILE A 337 27.33 6.98 1.39
CA ILE A 337 26.99 8.40 1.25
C ILE A 337 27.57 9.11 2.46
N ALA A 338 28.30 10.21 2.22
CA ALA A 338 28.74 11.08 3.29
C ALA A 338 27.59 12.04 3.65
N ILE A 339 27.17 12.03 4.89
CA ILE A 339 26.08 12.87 5.40
C ILE A 339 26.67 13.93 6.36
N ASN A 340 26.27 15.18 6.14
CA ASN A 340 26.43 16.24 7.13
C ASN A 340 25.09 16.40 7.86
N TYR A 341 24.98 15.86 9.05
CA TYR A 341 23.73 15.88 9.83
C TYR A 341 23.16 17.28 10.05
N GLN A 342 23.99 18.31 10.25
CA GLN A 342 23.50 19.67 10.46
C GLN A 342 22.81 20.24 9.22
N ASP A 343 23.37 20.00 8.04
CA ASP A 343 22.77 20.45 6.78
C ASP A 343 21.50 19.65 6.47
N GLU A 344 21.54 18.33 6.69
CA GLU A 344 20.41 17.43 6.49
C GLU A 344 19.25 17.78 7.41
N TRP A 345 19.49 17.91 8.72
CA TRP A 345 18.45 18.28 9.69
C TRP A 345 17.86 19.67 9.41
N SER A 346 18.67 20.60 8.94
CA SER A 346 18.19 21.93 8.52
C SER A 346 17.26 21.82 7.31
N GLN A 347 17.60 20.97 6.34
CA GLN A 347 16.75 20.69 5.17
C GLN A 347 15.46 19.99 5.59
N MET A 348 15.53 18.94 6.42
CA MET A 348 14.38 18.18 6.91
C MET A 348 13.39 19.06 7.70
N PHE A 349 13.89 19.89 8.60
CA PHE A 349 13.06 20.83 9.38
C PHE A 349 12.33 21.82 8.46
N ARG A 350 13.05 22.37 7.47
CA ARG A 350 12.46 23.27 6.46
C ARG A 350 11.39 22.54 5.64
N GLU A 351 11.65 21.31 5.27
CA GLU A 351 10.71 20.52 4.47
C GLU A 351 9.46 20.17 5.27
N ALA A 352 9.57 19.76 6.54
CA ALA A 352 8.45 19.55 7.43
C ALA A 352 7.58 20.81 7.57
N TRP A 353 8.23 21.99 7.72
CA TRP A 353 7.51 23.28 7.74
C TRP A 353 6.78 23.55 6.41
N ARG A 354 7.43 23.26 5.26
CA ARG A 354 6.82 23.45 3.93
C ARG A 354 5.63 22.52 3.71
N LEU A 355 5.73 21.25 4.11
CA LEU A 355 4.64 20.28 4.00
C LEU A 355 3.39 20.76 4.74
N GLN A 356 3.54 21.22 5.99
CA GLN A 356 2.42 21.79 6.72
C GLN A 356 1.86 23.04 6.03
N LYS A 357 2.71 23.93 5.51
CA LYS A 357 2.27 25.12 4.79
C LYS A 357 1.48 24.82 3.53
N GLU A 358 1.84 23.75 2.80
CA GLU A 358 1.22 23.41 1.52
C GLU A 358 -0.02 22.53 1.67
N PHE A 359 -0.05 21.66 2.67
CA PHE A 359 -1.07 20.61 2.78
C PHE A 359 -1.99 20.72 4.01
N PHE A 360 -1.74 21.67 4.90
CA PHE A 360 -2.65 21.86 6.02
C PHE A 360 -4.06 22.16 5.51
N TRP A 361 -5.07 21.51 6.11
CA TRP A 361 -6.46 21.55 5.65
C TRP A 361 -7.06 22.97 5.53
N ASN A 362 -6.54 23.93 6.30
CA ASN A 362 -6.95 25.33 6.30
C ASN A 362 -5.80 26.20 5.77
N GLU A 363 -6.03 26.87 4.63
CA GLU A 363 -5.03 27.73 3.96
C GLU A 363 -4.47 28.83 4.86
N GLN A 364 -5.27 29.35 5.81
CA GLN A 364 -4.81 30.34 6.81
C GLN A 364 -4.09 29.70 8.01
N LEU A 365 -3.82 28.40 8.01
CA LEU A 365 -3.11 27.69 9.08
C LEU A 365 -3.73 27.97 10.47
N SER A 366 -5.05 27.99 10.57
CA SER A 366 -5.82 28.32 11.77
C SER A 366 -5.48 29.71 12.36
N GLY A 367 -5.00 30.64 11.53
CA GLY A 367 -4.61 32.01 11.93
C GLY A 367 -3.21 32.13 12.51
N VAL A 368 -2.39 31.08 12.43
CA VAL A 368 -1.01 31.07 12.92
C VAL A 368 -0.08 31.69 11.86
N ASP A 369 0.76 32.64 12.26
CA ASP A 369 1.86 33.12 11.39
C ASP A 369 2.97 32.05 11.31
N TRP A 370 2.83 31.17 10.32
CA TRP A 370 3.70 30.02 10.14
C TRP A 370 5.17 30.38 9.83
N ASN A 371 5.43 31.60 9.31
CA ASN A 371 6.80 32.07 9.11
C ASN A 371 7.46 32.52 10.43
N ILE A 372 6.68 33.05 11.40
CA ILE A 372 7.17 33.34 12.75
C ILE A 372 7.49 32.04 13.47
N ILE A 373 6.64 31.03 13.37
CA ILE A 373 6.88 29.71 13.97
C ILE A 373 8.17 29.10 13.42
N TYR A 374 8.36 29.10 12.10
CA TYR A 374 9.62 28.61 11.49
C TYR A 374 10.84 29.25 12.12
N ARG A 375 10.90 30.60 12.17
CA ARG A 375 12.06 31.33 12.71
C ARG A 375 12.29 31.07 14.21
N ARG A 376 11.24 30.83 14.96
CA ARG A 376 11.33 30.49 16.39
C ARG A 376 12.12 29.20 16.59
N TYR A 377 11.77 28.16 15.90
CA TYR A 377 12.36 26.82 16.06
C TYR A 377 13.65 26.63 15.26
N GLU A 378 13.79 27.24 14.06
CA GLU A 378 15.01 27.21 13.25
C GLU A 378 16.24 27.63 14.06
N SER A 379 16.11 28.62 14.95
CA SER A 379 17.19 29.10 15.80
C SER A 379 17.76 28.04 16.77
N LEU A 380 17.01 26.94 17.00
CA LEU A 380 17.42 25.83 17.87
C LEU A 380 18.17 24.73 17.13
N LEU A 381 18.09 24.65 15.80
CA LEU A 381 18.72 23.61 15.00
C LEU A 381 20.23 23.49 15.22
N SER A 382 20.93 24.59 15.46
CA SER A 382 22.35 24.56 15.73
C SER A 382 22.72 23.98 17.12
N ARG A 383 21.76 23.71 17.96
CA ARG A 383 21.95 23.22 19.34
C ARG A 383 21.60 21.74 19.52
N ILE A 384 20.89 21.14 18.55
CA ILE A 384 20.55 19.73 18.62
C ILE A 384 21.75 18.86 18.29
N GLY A 385 21.87 17.73 18.95
CA GLY A 385 22.96 16.78 18.81
C GLY A 385 22.52 15.37 18.41
N SER A 386 21.21 15.14 18.25
CA SER A 386 20.65 13.84 17.88
C SER A 386 19.43 13.94 16.98
N ARG A 387 19.14 12.84 16.26
CA ARG A 387 17.94 12.74 15.43
C ARG A 387 16.63 12.88 16.24
N SER A 388 16.61 12.33 17.46
CA SER A 388 15.46 12.45 18.36
C SER A 388 15.19 13.88 18.80
N GLU A 389 16.23 14.71 19.01
CA GLU A 389 16.03 16.13 19.31
C GLU A 389 15.49 16.91 18.10
N LEU A 390 15.83 16.49 16.85
CA LEU A 390 15.17 17.03 15.67
C LEU A 390 13.69 16.67 15.65
N SER A 391 13.36 15.42 15.97
CA SER A 391 11.99 14.96 16.12
C SER A 391 11.19 15.82 17.11
N ASP A 392 11.77 16.06 18.29
CA ASP A 392 11.15 16.93 19.30
C ASP A 392 10.86 18.33 18.74
N LEU A 393 11.80 18.92 17.98
CA LEU A 393 11.59 20.23 17.35
C LEU A 393 10.51 20.22 16.27
N ILE A 394 10.40 19.15 15.48
CA ILE A 394 9.33 18.99 14.49
C ILE A 394 7.98 18.87 15.20
N TRP A 395 7.88 18.04 16.23
CA TRP A 395 6.67 17.89 17.04
C TRP A 395 6.23 19.22 17.70
N GLU A 396 7.15 19.94 18.31
CA GLU A 396 6.89 21.26 18.91
C GLU A 396 6.40 22.28 17.87
N MET A 397 7.05 22.32 16.70
CA MET A 397 6.63 23.19 15.60
C MET A 397 5.21 22.85 15.12
N GLN A 398 4.91 21.56 14.90
CA GLN A 398 3.57 21.11 14.48
C GLN A 398 2.52 21.38 15.55
N GLY A 399 2.86 21.26 16.81
CA GLY A 399 1.99 21.56 17.96
C GLY A 399 1.43 22.97 17.96
N GLU A 400 2.15 23.94 17.40
CA GLU A 400 1.71 25.35 17.26
C GLU A 400 0.45 25.50 16.36
N LEU A 401 0.17 24.51 15.50
CA LEU A 401 -1.05 24.50 14.69
C LEU A 401 -2.32 24.21 15.49
N GLY A 402 -2.19 23.68 16.71
CA GLY A 402 -3.31 23.39 17.59
C GLY A 402 -4.33 22.42 16.98
N THR A 403 -3.88 21.44 16.19
CA THR A 403 -4.73 20.49 15.48
C THR A 403 -4.46 19.06 15.92
N SER A 404 -5.40 18.16 15.62
CA SER A 404 -5.17 16.71 15.69
C SER A 404 -4.42 16.22 14.47
N HIS A 405 -3.82 15.04 14.56
CA HIS A 405 -3.20 14.34 13.44
C HIS A 405 -2.05 15.13 12.73
N ALA A 406 -1.25 15.82 13.53
CA ALA A 406 0.01 16.39 13.10
C ALA A 406 1.13 15.54 13.71
N TYR A 407 1.60 14.54 12.98
CA TYR A 407 2.56 13.52 13.42
C TYR A 407 3.78 13.47 12.52
N GLU A 408 4.85 12.83 13.01
CA GLU A 408 5.91 12.25 12.21
C GLU A 408 6.08 10.77 12.59
N TYR A 409 6.53 9.97 11.64
CA TYR A 409 6.82 8.55 11.81
C TYR A 409 8.05 8.18 11.01
N GLY A 410 8.71 7.07 11.36
CA GLY A 410 9.90 6.60 10.67
C GLY A 410 11.14 7.42 11.02
N GLY A 411 12.12 7.41 10.12
CA GLY A 411 13.39 8.13 10.28
C GLY A 411 14.57 7.23 10.58
N ASP A 412 15.76 7.76 10.30
CA ASP A 412 17.04 7.06 10.47
C ASP A 412 17.55 7.21 11.92
N TYR A 413 17.06 6.35 12.81
CA TYR A 413 17.51 6.27 14.18
C TYR A 413 18.61 5.24 14.36
N PRO A 414 19.61 5.50 15.24
CA PRO A 414 20.59 4.49 15.61
C PRO A 414 19.91 3.23 16.15
N PHE A 415 20.41 2.07 15.73
CA PHE A 415 19.92 0.80 16.22
C PHE A 415 20.04 0.73 17.74
N SER A 416 18.91 0.52 18.42
CA SER A 416 18.86 0.28 19.86
C SER A 416 18.77 -1.21 20.12
N PRO A 417 19.63 -1.79 20.99
CA PRO A 417 19.54 -3.20 21.32
C PRO A 417 18.13 -3.54 21.85
N GLN A 418 17.55 -4.60 21.31
CA GLN A 418 16.26 -5.09 21.76
C GLN A 418 16.43 -6.30 22.69
N TYR A 419 15.68 -6.32 23.78
CA TYR A 419 15.68 -7.40 24.77
C TYR A 419 14.26 -7.99 24.88
N PRO A 420 13.77 -8.69 23.84
CA PRO A 420 12.41 -9.19 23.84
C PRO A 420 12.21 -10.23 24.95
N VAL A 421 11.21 -9.99 25.79
CA VAL A 421 10.89 -10.87 26.93
C VAL A 421 9.73 -11.78 26.51
N GLY A 422 9.94 -13.09 26.61
CA GLY A 422 8.91 -14.07 26.35
C GLY A 422 7.72 -13.91 27.31
N GLN A 423 6.49 -13.87 26.76
CA GLN A 423 5.28 -13.70 27.55
C GLN A 423 4.56 -15.04 27.73
N LEU A 424 3.96 -15.25 28.90
CA LEU A 424 3.26 -16.51 29.24
C LEU A 424 1.74 -16.38 29.15
N GLY A 425 1.20 -15.18 28.92
CA GLY A 425 -0.24 -14.94 28.95
C GLY A 425 -0.82 -15.12 30.35
N ALA A 426 -0.10 -14.69 31.39
CA ALA A 426 -0.52 -14.87 32.78
C ALA A 426 0.00 -13.74 33.67
N ASP A 427 -0.72 -13.49 34.77
CA ASP A 427 -0.23 -12.68 35.88
C ASP A 427 0.47 -13.60 36.90
N LEU A 428 1.71 -13.28 37.20
CA LEU A 428 2.53 -13.97 38.19
C LEU A 428 2.85 -13.04 39.35
N GLU A 429 2.72 -13.54 40.57
CA GLU A 429 3.05 -12.82 41.80
C GLU A 429 3.91 -13.66 42.70
N TYR A 430 4.99 -13.09 43.25
CA TYR A 430 5.78 -13.78 44.26
C TYR A 430 5.07 -13.81 45.62
N GLU A 431 4.86 -14.98 46.17
CA GLU A 431 4.26 -15.15 47.49
C GLU A 431 5.32 -15.53 48.52
N PRO A 432 5.75 -14.58 49.39
CA PRO A 432 6.82 -14.82 50.35
C PRO A 432 6.54 -15.98 51.33
N SER A 433 5.28 -16.15 51.72
CA SER A 433 4.85 -17.22 52.63
C SER A 433 5.05 -18.61 52.04
N ARG A 434 4.98 -18.72 50.72
CA ARG A 434 5.15 -19.99 49.98
C ARG A 434 6.53 -20.11 49.32
N LYS A 435 7.30 -19.01 49.32
CA LYS A 435 8.59 -18.88 48.63
C LYS A 435 8.49 -19.32 47.15
N ALA A 436 7.45 -18.89 46.48
CA ALA A 436 7.16 -19.31 45.11
C ALA A 436 6.45 -18.20 44.29
N TRP A 437 6.67 -18.20 42.97
CA TRP A 437 5.89 -17.47 42.04
C TRP A 437 4.57 -18.20 41.75
N VAL A 438 3.44 -17.49 41.85
CA VAL A 438 2.10 -18.07 41.76
C VAL A 438 1.37 -17.50 40.56
N PHE A 439 0.78 -18.35 39.72
CA PHE A 439 -0.11 -17.94 38.66
C PHE A 439 -1.41 -17.39 39.27
N ARG A 440 -1.56 -16.07 39.29
CA ARG A 440 -2.78 -15.40 39.83
C ARG A 440 -3.91 -15.44 38.84
N LYS A 441 -3.60 -15.23 37.57
CA LYS A 441 -4.55 -15.28 36.48
C LYS A 441 -3.89 -15.83 35.22
N ILE A 442 -4.63 -16.66 34.47
CA ILE A 442 -4.21 -17.18 33.17
C ILE A 442 -5.19 -16.66 32.13
N TYR A 443 -4.68 -15.88 31.18
CA TYR A 443 -5.44 -15.30 30.09
C TYR A 443 -5.49 -16.30 28.94
N ARG A 444 -6.61 -16.97 28.72
CA ARG A 444 -6.72 -18.02 27.71
C ARG A 444 -6.58 -17.51 26.28
N GLY A 445 -7.03 -16.28 26.03
CA GLY A 445 -6.90 -15.64 24.71
C GLY A 445 -7.84 -16.21 23.65
N ASP A 446 -7.37 -16.27 22.40
CA ASP A 446 -8.13 -16.74 21.25
C ASP A 446 -7.64 -18.10 20.76
N VAL A 447 -8.42 -19.13 21.00
CA VAL A 447 -8.10 -20.51 20.58
C VAL A 447 -8.09 -20.69 19.03
N TRP A 448 -8.59 -19.73 18.28
CA TRP A 448 -8.59 -19.79 16.80
C TRP A 448 -7.33 -19.20 16.18
N ARG A 449 -6.52 -18.49 16.99
CA ARG A 449 -5.28 -17.83 16.55
C ARG A 449 -4.15 -18.17 17.51
N SER A 450 -3.24 -19.05 17.09
CA SER A 450 -2.15 -19.57 17.93
C SER A 450 -1.31 -18.49 18.63
N HIS A 451 -1.00 -17.40 17.92
CA HIS A 451 -0.24 -16.26 18.44
C HIS A 451 -1.03 -15.35 19.43
N GLN A 452 -2.34 -15.60 19.59
CA GLN A 452 -3.21 -14.90 20.54
C GLN A 452 -3.75 -15.85 21.64
N HIS A 453 -3.34 -17.10 21.63
CA HIS A 453 -3.71 -18.11 22.61
C HIS A 453 -2.64 -18.24 23.68
N SER A 454 -3.02 -18.38 24.95
CA SER A 454 -2.06 -18.57 26.02
C SER A 454 -1.29 -19.87 25.88
N PRO A 455 0.05 -19.85 25.90
CA PRO A 455 0.85 -21.07 25.86
C PRO A 455 0.65 -21.98 27.08
N LEU A 456 0.10 -21.45 28.17
CA LEU A 456 -0.24 -22.23 29.37
C LEU A 456 -1.59 -22.96 29.24
N ALA A 457 -2.45 -22.52 28.32
CA ALA A 457 -3.76 -23.12 28.09
C ALA A 457 -3.76 -24.17 26.96
N GLU A 458 -2.61 -24.51 26.42
CA GLU A 458 -2.45 -25.54 25.42
C GLU A 458 -2.92 -26.92 25.95
N PRO A 459 -3.54 -27.74 25.08
CA PRO A 459 -3.97 -29.09 25.44
C PRO A 459 -2.81 -29.92 26.05
N GLY A 460 -3.03 -30.51 27.21
CA GLY A 460 -2.06 -31.33 27.90
C GLY A 460 -1.20 -30.61 28.96
N HIS A 461 -1.13 -29.29 28.96
CA HIS A 461 -0.32 -28.54 29.94
C HIS A 461 -0.96 -28.52 31.33
N SER A 462 -2.27 -28.45 31.42
CA SER A 462 -3.07 -28.51 32.66
C SER A 462 -2.61 -27.52 33.75
N VAL A 463 -2.05 -26.36 33.38
CA VAL A 463 -1.69 -25.30 34.31
C VAL A 463 -2.96 -24.59 34.77
N GLN A 464 -3.04 -24.31 36.08
CA GLN A 464 -4.20 -23.69 36.71
C GLN A 464 -3.79 -22.46 37.53
N GLU A 465 -4.72 -21.56 37.73
CA GLU A 465 -4.55 -20.49 38.70
C GLU A 465 -4.25 -21.05 40.10
N ASN A 466 -3.36 -20.42 40.79
CA ASN A 466 -2.75 -20.84 42.04
C ASN A 466 -1.72 -21.97 41.95
N ASP A 467 -1.40 -22.49 40.76
CA ASP A 467 -0.20 -23.29 40.57
C ASP A 467 1.07 -22.45 40.83
N HIS A 468 2.13 -23.10 41.27
CA HIS A 468 3.43 -22.46 41.50
C HIS A 468 4.37 -22.69 40.31
N LEU A 469 4.99 -21.63 39.83
CA LEU A 469 6.09 -21.68 38.87
C LEU A 469 7.40 -21.74 39.65
N LEU A 470 8.13 -22.84 39.51
CA LEU A 470 9.33 -23.11 40.28
C LEU A 470 10.63 -22.88 39.50
N GLU A 471 10.62 -23.20 38.20
CA GLU A 471 11.82 -23.10 37.35
C GLU A 471 11.41 -22.68 35.91
N ILE A 472 12.29 -21.98 35.25
CA ILE A 472 12.26 -21.67 33.83
C ILE A 472 13.58 -22.09 33.21
N GLY A 473 13.55 -22.92 32.15
CA GLY A 473 14.76 -23.46 31.52
C GLY A 473 15.66 -24.29 32.46
N GLY A 474 15.09 -24.84 33.55
CA GLY A 474 15.83 -25.56 34.60
C GLY A 474 16.50 -24.65 35.64
N LEU A 475 16.37 -23.34 35.52
CA LEU A 475 16.86 -22.37 36.50
C LEU A 475 15.76 -22.07 37.53
N PRO A 476 16.09 -22.12 38.85
CA PRO A 476 15.12 -21.93 39.92
C PRO A 476 14.68 -20.46 40.00
N LEU A 477 13.43 -20.28 40.38
CA LEU A 477 12.82 -18.98 40.67
C LEU A 477 12.68 -18.81 42.19
N ASP A 478 13.01 -17.63 42.68
CA ASP A 478 12.85 -17.25 44.07
C ASP A 478 12.45 -15.76 44.21
N GLY A 479 12.59 -15.20 45.42
CA GLY A 479 12.25 -13.79 45.65
C GLY A 479 13.23 -12.78 45.03
N SER A 480 14.41 -13.23 44.59
CA SER A 480 15.43 -12.40 43.94
C SER A 480 15.46 -12.55 42.44
N THR A 481 14.98 -13.67 41.91
CA THR A 481 14.95 -13.99 40.48
C THR A 481 13.52 -14.00 39.96
N SER A 482 13.19 -13.07 39.06
CA SER A 482 11.85 -12.95 38.51
C SER A 482 11.65 -13.80 37.25
N PRO A 483 10.42 -14.22 36.93
CA PRO A 483 10.13 -14.88 35.64
C PRO A 483 10.56 -14.07 34.43
N GLY A 484 10.35 -12.74 34.45
CA GLY A 484 10.73 -11.85 33.33
C GLY A 484 12.24 -11.87 33.07
N GLU A 485 13.07 -11.98 34.13
CA GLU A 485 14.52 -12.05 33.97
C GLU A 485 14.95 -13.30 33.21
N LEU A 486 14.36 -14.47 33.52
CA LEU A 486 14.69 -15.74 32.86
C LEU A 486 14.02 -15.88 31.48
N LEU A 487 13.10 -14.98 31.13
CA LEU A 487 12.41 -14.95 29.83
C LEU A 487 12.96 -13.88 28.85
N VAL A 488 14.01 -13.16 29.23
CA VAL A 488 14.75 -12.27 28.32
C VAL A 488 15.29 -13.07 27.15
N HIS A 489 15.11 -12.58 25.91
CA HIS A 489 15.43 -13.25 24.65
C HIS A 489 14.71 -14.59 24.43
N GLN A 490 13.63 -14.85 25.17
CA GLN A 490 12.83 -16.06 25.01
C GLN A 490 11.49 -15.79 24.28
N ALA A 491 11.27 -14.60 23.76
CA ALA A 491 10.05 -14.26 23.01
C ALA A 491 9.91 -15.15 21.76
N GLY A 492 8.78 -15.82 21.60
CA GLY A 492 8.52 -16.77 20.51
C GLY A 492 9.29 -18.10 20.59
N GLN A 493 10.08 -18.33 21.66
CA GLN A 493 10.90 -19.53 21.81
C GLN A 493 10.21 -20.61 22.65
N ALA A 494 10.63 -21.87 22.46
CA ALA A 494 10.19 -22.99 23.26
C ALA A 494 10.95 -23.00 24.58
N VAL A 495 10.24 -22.90 25.69
CA VAL A 495 10.81 -22.82 27.04
C VAL A 495 10.22 -23.91 27.95
N GLN A 496 11.08 -24.61 28.71
CA GLN A 496 10.63 -25.56 29.72
C GLN A 496 10.27 -24.84 31.02
N LEU A 497 9.06 -25.09 31.54
CA LEU A 497 8.58 -24.61 32.82
C LEU A 497 8.45 -25.78 33.79
N THR A 498 8.87 -25.62 35.04
CA THR A 498 8.57 -26.56 36.13
C THR A 498 7.46 -25.97 36.99
N VAL A 499 6.30 -26.64 37.00
CA VAL A 499 5.06 -26.17 37.66
C VAL A 499 4.63 -27.18 38.73
N LYS A 500 4.10 -26.68 39.85
CA LYS A 500 3.57 -27.48 40.95
C LYS A 500 2.18 -27.05 41.37
N THR A 501 1.25 -27.98 41.45
CA THR A 501 -0.07 -27.75 42.03
C THR A 501 -0.05 -27.96 43.52
N PRO A 502 -0.37 -26.95 44.38
CA PRO A 502 -0.41 -27.11 45.83
C PRO A 502 -1.42 -28.17 46.27
N GLY A 503 -1.08 -28.92 47.32
CA GLY A 503 -1.97 -29.93 47.93
C GLY A 503 -2.09 -31.26 47.18
N LYS A 504 -1.54 -31.41 46.00
CA LYS A 504 -1.46 -32.69 45.30
C LYS A 504 -0.17 -33.42 45.72
N LYS A 505 -0.29 -34.74 46.00
CA LYS A 505 0.88 -35.61 46.32
C LYS A 505 1.83 -35.80 45.14
N GLN A 506 1.46 -35.34 43.95
CA GLN A 506 2.20 -35.55 42.71
C GLN A 506 3.40 -34.61 42.63
N SER A 507 4.50 -35.12 42.10
CA SER A 507 5.74 -34.40 41.83
C SER A 507 5.54 -33.18 40.91
N ASN A 508 6.53 -32.31 40.89
CA ASN A 508 6.63 -31.19 39.94
C ASN A 508 6.40 -31.68 38.50
N ARG A 509 5.63 -30.92 37.73
CA ARG A 509 5.40 -31.18 36.32
C ARG A 509 6.36 -30.34 35.50
N LYS A 510 6.94 -30.92 34.46
CA LYS A 510 7.69 -30.20 33.43
C LYS A 510 6.83 -30.09 32.19
N ILE A 511 6.65 -28.89 31.70
CA ILE A 511 5.93 -28.59 30.46
C ILE A 511 6.83 -27.77 29.56
N ILE A 512 6.62 -27.87 28.23
CA ILE A 512 7.29 -27.02 27.25
C ILE A 512 6.23 -26.10 26.66
N VAL A 513 6.49 -24.80 26.71
CA VAL A 513 5.60 -23.76 26.15
C VAL A 513 6.34 -22.95 25.10
N LYS A 514 5.68 -22.59 24.01
CA LYS A 514 6.17 -21.57 23.10
C LYS A 514 5.68 -20.21 23.62
N THR A 515 6.60 -19.39 24.12
CA THR A 515 6.25 -18.07 24.67
C THR A 515 5.68 -17.15 23.58
N LEU A 516 4.83 -16.21 23.97
CA LEU A 516 4.32 -15.18 23.07
C LEU A 516 5.35 -14.07 22.89
N LEU A 517 5.35 -13.43 21.74
CA LEU A 517 6.06 -12.17 21.49
C LEU A 517 5.42 -11.03 22.29
N HIS A 518 4.08 -10.96 22.24
CA HIS A 518 3.25 -9.98 22.94
C HIS A 518 1.99 -10.63 23.46
N GLU A 519 1.56 -10.28 24.67
CA GLU A 519 0.33 -10.83 25.26
C GLU A 519 -0.86 -9.85 25.21
N GLY A 520 -0.70 -8.68 24.59
CA GLY A 520 -1.75 -7.67 24.51
C GLY A 520 -3.05 -8.20 23.89
N LYS A 521 -2.95 -8.89 22.75
CA LYS A 521 -4.11 -9.48 22.06
C LYS A 521 -4.75 -10.63 22.87
N THR A 522 -3.95 -11.42 23.59
CA THR A 522 -4.44 -12.47 24.48
C THR A 522 -5.26 -11.89 25.63
N ARG A 523 -4.75 -10.83 26.28
CA ARG A 523 -5.44 -10.11 27.37
C ARG A 523 -6.67 -9.38 26.88
N TYR A 524 -6.61 -8.74 25.70
CA TYR A 524 -7.73 -8.09 25.05
C TYR A 524 -8.89 -9.09 24.81
N ARG A 525 -8.59 -10.24 24.22
CA ARG A 525 -9.60 -11.27 23.96
C ARG A 525 -10.29 -11.76 25.23
N GLU A 526 -9.54 -11.95 26.30
CA GLU A 526 -10.10 -12.35 27.59
C GLU A 526 -11.02 -11.26 28.16
N TRP A 527 -10.63 -9.99 28.03
CA TRP A 527 -11.44 -8.85 28.47
C TRP A 527 -12.76 -8.78 27.68
N VAL A 528 -12.73 -8.97 26.36
CA VAL A 528 -13.95 -9.00 25.53
C VAL A 528 -14.85 -10.15 25.93
N LYS A 529 -14.30 -11.35 26.14
CA LYS A 529 -15.06 -12.53 26.57
C LYS A 529 -15.72 -12.32 27.94
N GLN A 530 -15.03 -11.70 28.88
CA GLN A 530 -15.57 -11.40 30.21
C GLN A 530 -16.73 -10.41 30.12
N ASN A 531 -16.61 -9.35 29.31
CA ASN A 531 -17.70 -8.39 29.10
C ASN A 531 -18.91 -9.05 28.43
N LEU A 532 -18.69 -9.85 27.39
CA LEU A 532 -19.77 -10.62 26.75
C LEU A 532 -20.50 -11.52 27.75
N LYS A 533 -19.74 -12.32 28.52
CA LYS A 533 -20.30 -13.20 29.54
C LYS A 533 -21.10 -12.42 30.58
N PHE A 534 -20.56 -11.30 31.05
CA PHE A 534 -21.28 -10.43 32.00
C PHE A 534 -22.62 -9.93 31.43
N VAL A 535 -22.62 -9.44 30.19
CA VAL A 535 -23.84 -8.96 29.54
C VAL A 535 -24.86 -10.10 29.33
N GLU A 536 -24.41 -11.27 28.89
CA GLU A 536 -25.28 -12.45 28.74
C GLU A 536 -25.91 -12.89 30.06
N GLU A 537 -25.14 -12.97 31.14
CA GLU A 537 -25.62 -13.34 32.46
C GLU A 537 -26.65 -12.32 32.98
N GLN A 538 -26.36 -11.00 32.90
CA GLN A 538 -27.25 -9.95 33.38
C GLN A 538 -28.55 -9.82 32.56
N SER A 539 -28.51 -10.18 31.28
CA SER A 539 -29.66 -10.12 30.38
C SER A 539 -30.40 -11.44 30.21
N SER A 540 -29.95 -12.52 30.84
CA SER A 540 -30.44 -13.88 30.60
C SER A 540 -30.32 -14.26 29.12
N GLY A 541 -29.21 -13.87 28.45
CA GLY A 541 -28.93 -14.15 27.07
C GLY A 541 -29.69 -13.32 26.04
N ARG A 542 -30.52 -12.35 26.46
CA ARG A 542 -31.31 -11.52 25.54
C ARG A 542 -30.53 -10.41 24.85
N VAL A 543 -29.43 -9.93 25.47
CA VAL A 543 -28.62 -8.85 24.95
C VAL A 543 -27.24 -9.40 24.57
N GLY A 544 -26.77 -9.02 23.38
CA GLY A 544 -25.44 -9.31 22.91
C GLY A 544 -24.45 -8.19 23.27
N TYR A 545 -23.16 -8.48 23.10
CA TYR A 545 -22.06 -7.53 23.31
C TYR A 545 -20.95 -7.81 22.30
N LEU A 546 -20.47 -6.76 21.66
CA LEU A 546 -19.24 -6.81 20.84
C LEU A 546 -18.39 -5.58 21.12
N HIS A 547 -17.08 -5.72 20.95
CA HIS A 547 -16.12 -4.63 21.02
C HIS A 547 -15.44 -4.44 19.68
N ILE A 548 -15.30 -3.18 19.24
CA ILE A 548 -14.58 -2.80 18.02
C ILE A 548 -13.32 -2.04 18.45
N PRO A 549 -12.12 -2.66 18.34
CA PRO A 549 -10.88 -2.09 18.88
C PRO A 549 -10.35 -0.89 18.12
N ASP A 550 -10.61 -0.87 16.82
CA ASP A 550 -10.23 0.19 15.87
C ASP A 550 -11.30 0.29 14.77
N MET A 551 -11.16 1.24 13.89
CA MET A 551 -11.96 1.32 12.66
C MET A 551 -11.10 0.95 11.45
N ASP A 552 -10.32 -0.13 11.57
CA ASP A 552 -9.45 -0.66 10.54
C ASP A 552 -9.70 -2.17 10.36
N THR A 553 -8.75 -2.91 9.82
CA THR A 553 -8.87 -4.33 9.45
C THR A 553 -9.20 -5.23 10.64
N GLU A 554 -8.60 -5.02 11.82
CA GLU A 554 -8.93 -5.76 13.04
C GLU A 554 -10.36 -5.44 13.49
N GLY A 555 -10.74 -4.16 13.48
CA GLY A 555 -12.07 -3.71 13.93
C GLY A 555 -13.20 -4.25 13.08
N ILE A 556 -13.06 -4.23 11.74
CA ILE A 556 -14.09 -4.80 10.85
C ILE A 556 -14.21 -6.33 11.02
N ALA A 557 -13.10 -7.02 11.25
CA ALA A 557 -13.10 -8.45 11.52
C ALA A 557 -13.77 -8.80 12.85
N GLU A 558 -13.45 -8.06 13.92
CA GLU A 558 -14.08 -8.24 15.25
C GLU A 558 -15.57 -7.85 15.22
N PHE A 559 -15.94 -6.83 14.46
CA PHE A 559 -17.34 -6.49 14.24
C PHE A 559 -18.09 -7.66 13.61
N HIS A 560 -17.64 -8.22 12.50
CA HIS A 560 -18.33 -9.34 11.85
C HIS A 560 -18.36 -10.59 12.74
N ARG A 561 -17.27 -10.89 13.42
CA ARG A 561 -17.19 -12.00 14.38
C ARG A 561 -18.21 -11.90 15.50
N GLY A 562 -18.38 -10.72 16.08
CA GLY A 562 -19.33 -10.45 17.13
C GLY A 562 -20.76 -10.29 16.64
N PHE A 563 -20.96 -9.56 15.55
CA PHE A 563 -22.26 -9.22 15.01
C PHE A 563 -23.03 -10.44 14.50
N LEU A 564 -22.40 -11.25 13.65
CA LEU A 564 -23.06 -12.42 13.04
C LEU A 564 -23.53 -13.45 14.06
N SER A 565 -22.79 -13.62 15.16
CA SER A 565 -23.17 -14.56 16.21
C SER A 565 -24.29 -14.06 17.13
N GLN A 566 -24.66 -12.78 17.06
CA GLN A 566 -25.55 -12.11 17.99
C GLN A 566 -26.66 -11.29 17.33
N VAL A 567 -26.77 -11.33 16.01
CA VAL A 567 -27.73 -10.54 15.23
C VAL A 567 -29.19 -10.80 15.60
N ASP A 568 -29.50 -11.98 16.12
CA ASP A 568 -30.87 -12.39 16.52
C ASP A 568 -31.23 -12.01 17.95
N ARG A 569 -30.33 -11.35 18.71
CA ARG A 569 -30.60 -10.92 20.08
C ARG A 569 -31.62 -9.77 20.11
N GLU A 570 -32.32 -9.63 21.25
CA GLU A 570 -33.28 -8.52 21.48
C GLU A 570 -32.61 -7.16 21.62
N GLY A 571 -31.32 -7.13 21.87
CA GLY A 571 -30.49 -5.94 21.91
C GLY A 571 -29.01 -6.26 21.71
N LEU A 572 -28.24 -5.26 21.28
CA LEU A 572 -26.81 -5.37 21.10
C LEU A 572 -26.09 -4.14 21.68
N ILE A 573 -25.13 -4.41 22.53
CA ILE A 573 -24.18 -3.40 23.01
C ILE A 573 -22.96 -3.43 22.11
N ILE A 574 -22.70 -2.30 21.47
CA ILE A 574 -21.49 -2.05 20.69
C ILE A 574 -20.55 -1.21 21.57
N ASP A 575 -19.39 -1.72 21.85
CA ASP A 575 -18.40 -1.04 22.70
C ASP A 575 -17.23 -0.56 21.81
N VAL A 576 -17.04 0.74 21.74
CA VAL A 576 -15.92 1.37 21.02
C VAL A 576 -14.97 2.10 21.97
N ARG A 577 -14.98 1.75 23.25
CA ARG A 577 -13.98 2.27 24.20
C ARG A 577 -12.59 1.86 23.74
N PHE A 578 -11.63 2.78 23.79
CA PHE A 578 -10.25 2.58 23.35
C PHE A 578 -10.08 2.36 21.84
N ASN A 579 -11.10 2.66 21.03
CA ASN A 579 -11.02 2.56 19.58
C ASN A 579 -10.08 3.63 19.03
N ALA A 580 -9.00 3.20 18.37
CA ALA A 580 -7.95 4.10 17.89
C ALA A 580 -8.30 4.85 16.58
N GLY A 581 -9.47 4.58 15.99
CA GLY A 581 -9.86 5.13 14.68
C GLY A 581 -9.45 4.22 13.51
N GLY A 582 -9.44 4.77 12.33
CA GLY A 582 -9.20 4.08 11.04
C GLY A 582 -10.03 4.70 9.93
N TRP A 583 -10.71 3.85 9.12
CA TRP A 583 -11.48 4.31 7.95
C TRP A 583 -12.70 3.44 7.60
N VAL A 584 -12.96 2.35 8.35
CA VAL A 584 -14.03 1.39 8.05
C VAL A 584 -15.38 1.70 8.69
N SER A 585 -15.49 2.79 9.44
CA SER A 585 -16.77 3.16 10.11
C SER A 585 -17.96 3.19 9.16
N PRO A 586 -17.85 3.63 7.87
CA PRO A 586 -18.97 3.60 6.94
C PRO A 586 -19.48 2.17 6.67
N LEU A 587 -18.59 1.17 6.60
CA LEU A 587 -18.96 -0.24 6.37
C LEU A 587 -19.72 -0.82 7.56
N VAL A 588 -19.29 -0.48 8.77
CA VAL A 588 -19.99 -0.88 10.00
C VAL A 588 -21.36 -0.22 10.08
N LEU A 589 -21.45 1.10 9.81
CA LEU A 589 -22.71 1.84 9.82
C LEU A 589 -23.69 1.31 8.77
N GLU A 590 -23.23 0.95 7.59
CA GLU A 590 -24.06 0.32 6.55
C GLU A 590 -24.78 -0.90 7.09
N LYS A 591 -24.07 -1.82 7.74
CA LYS A 591 -24.67 -3.02 8.34
C LYS A 591 -25.68 -2.68 9.44
N LEU A 592 -25.35 -1.71 10.30
CA LEU A 592 -26.22 -1.31 11.42
C LEU A 592 -27.46 -0.53 10.96
N THR A 593 -27.47 0.05 9.77
CA THR A 593 -28.62 0.77 9.20
C THR A 593 -29.60 -0.11 8.46
N HIS A 594 -29.25 -1.36 8.20
CA HIS A 594 -30.16 -2.30 7.57
C HIS A 594 -31.42 -2.47 8.43
N ARG A 595 -32.59 -2.28 7.82
CA ARG A 595 -33.89 -2.43 8.48
C ARG A 595 -34.47 -3.81 8.18
N HIS A 596 -34.93 -4.46 9.21
CA HIS A 596 -35.73 -5.67 9.06
C HIS A 596 -37.05 -5.34 8.33
N LEU A 597 -37.31 -6.00 7.22
CA LEU A 597 -38.48 -5.77 6.36
C LEU A 597 -39.50 -6.90 6.45
N GLY A 598 -39.06 -8.11 6.73
CA GLY A 598 -39.92 -9.29 6.77
C GLY A 598 -39.11 -10.57 7.06
N TYR A 599 -39.75 -11.69 6.79
CA TYR A 599 -39.18 -13.02 6.97
C TYR A 599 -39.34 -13.84 5.69
N ASP A 600 -38.30 -14.56 5.33
CA ASP A 600 -38.40 -15.72 4.45
C ASP A 600 -38.80 -16.91 5.29
N VAL A 601 -39.96 -17.50 4.96
CA VAL A 601 -40.53 -18.61 5.72
C VAL A 601 -40.50 -19.88 4.87
N PRO A 602 -39.49 -20.75 5.06
CA PRO A 602 -39.43 -22.01 4.34
C PRO A 602 -40.49 -22.96 4.85
N ARG A 603 -40.84 -23.95 4.03
CA ARG A 603 -41.79 -25.01 4.44
C ARG A 603 -41.27 -25.82 5.63
N TRP A 604 -39.94 -25.99 5.70
CA TRP A 604 -39.22 -26.71 6.74
C TRP A 604 -38.06 -25.85 7.23
N GLY A 605 -37.91 -25.67 8.53
CA GLY A 605 -36.88 -24.86 9.14
C GLY A 605 -37.44 -23.64 9.88
N SER A 606 -36.55 -22.79 10.33
CA SER A 606 -36.90 -21.53 11.01
C SER A 606 -37.04 -20.39 10.02
N PRO A 607 -37.90 -19.39 10.29
CA PRO A 607 -37.95 -18.17 9.52
C PRO A 607 -36.60 -17.42 9.58
N GLU A 608 -36.17 -16.91 8.45
CA GLU A 608 -34.95 -16.12 8.31
C GLU A 608 -35.28 -14.64 8.08
N SER A 609 -34.49 -13.73 8.64
CA SER A 609 -34.69 -12.30 8.46
C SER A 609 -34.45 -11.86 7.01
N TYR A 610 -35.34 -11.00 6.49
CA TYR A 610 -35.14 -10.34 5.21
C TYR A 610 -34.97 -8.81 5.43
N PRO A 611 -33.86 -8.20 4.97
CA PRO A 611 -32.62 -8.82 4.46
C PRO A 611 -31.90 -9.69 5.51
N TYR A 612 -31.02 -10.58 5.04
CA TYR A 612 -30.19 -11.42 5.92
C TYR A 612 -29.33 -10.56 6.86
N HIS A 613 -28.99 -11.13 8.02
CA HIS A 613 -28.12 -10.51 9.02
C HIS A 613 -28.60 -9.10 9.48
N THR A 614 -29.90 -8.90 9.55
CA THR A 614 -30.51 -7.65 10.02
C THR A 614 -30.84 -7.73 11.50
N LEU A 615 -30.27 -6.83 12.30
CA LEU A 615 -30.57 -6.73 13.72
C LEU A 615 -32.04 -6.32 13.93
N ARG A 616 -32.73 -7.05 14.78
CA ARG A 616 -34.14 -6.79 15.13
C ARG A 616 -34.31 -6.07 16.46
N GLY A 617 -33.25 -6.05 17.26
CA GLY A 617 -33.24 -5.53 18.61
C GLY A 617 -32.78 -4.08 18.71
N HIS A 618 -32.64 -3.63 19.96
CA HIS A 618 -32.18 -2.28 20.29
C HIS A 618 -30.66 -2.21 20.29
N LEU A 619 -30.11 -1.06 19.83
CA LEU A 619 -28.69 -0.78 19.87
C LEU A 619 -28.33 0.17 21.01
N VAL A 620 -27.20 -0.07 21.65
CA VAL A 620 -26.54 0.84 22.59
C VAL A 620 -25.07 0.92 22.25
N LEU A 621 -24.52 2.13 22.15
CA LEU A 621 -23.11 2.38 21.92
C LEU A 621 -22.42 2.83 23.22
N ILE A 622 -21.27 2.20 23.55
CA ILE A 622 -20.43 2.61 24.68
C ILE A 622 -19.16 3.26 24.18
N THR A 623 -18.83 4.44 24.74
CA THR A 623 -17.66 5.24 24.34
C THR A 623 -16.85 5.69 25.55
N ASN A 624 -15.59 6.10 25.31
CA ASN A 624 -14.77 6.81 26.29
C ASN A 624 -13.87 7.86 25.61
N GLN A 625 -13.10 8.58 26.41
CA GLN A 625 -12.18 9.64 25.94
C GLN A 625 -11.01 9.13 25.07
N PHE A 626 -10.82 7.83 24.97
CA PHE A 626 -9.80 7.19 24.12
C PHE A 626 -10.39 6.65 22.80
N THR A 627 -11.69 6.85 22.58
CA THR A 627 -12.31 6.63 21.28
C THR A 627 -11.97 7.82 20.40
N GLY A 628 -11.23 7.64 19.33
CA GLY A 628 -10.70 8.76 18.54
C GLY A 628 -10.81 8.59 17.02
N SER A 629 -10.54 9.66 16.30
CA SER A 629 -10.46 9.69 14.83
C SER A 629 -11.74 9.15 14.17
N ASP A 630 -11.67 8.10 13.35
CA ASP A 630 -12.86 7.46 12.75
C ASP A 630 -13.81 6.86 13.81
N GLY A 631 -13.32 6.57 15.02
CA GLY A 631 -14.16 6.23 16.17
C GLY A 631 -15.03 7.42 16.65
N ASP A 632 -14.51 8.66 16.59
CA ASP A 632 -15.31 9.88 16.78
C ASP A 632 -16.39 10.00 15.70
N MET A 633 -16.00 9.79 14.43
CA MET A 633 -16.91 9.87 13.27
C MET A 633 -18.01 8.81 13.38
N PHE A 634 -17.66 7.58 13.73
CA PHE A 634 -18.62 6.51 13.98
C PHE A 634 -19.62 6.89 15.06
N THR A 635 -19.11 7.39 16.20
CA THR A 635 -19.96 7.79 17.34
C THR A 635 -20.90 8.95 16.98
N ALA A 636 -20.42 9.95 16.26
CA ALA A 636 -21.22 11.08 15.78
C ALA A 636 -22.29 10.61 14.78
N SER A 637 -21.93 9.78 13.82
CA SER A 637 -22.82 9.22 12.81
C SER A 637 -23.88 8.29 13.43
N PHE A 638 -23.51 7.46 14.41
CA PHE A 638 -24.45 6.61 15.16
C PHE A 638 -25.56 7.44 15.82
N LYS A 639 -25.20 8.59 16.41
CA LYS A 639 -26.17 9.54 17.00
C LYS A 639 -27.02 10.22 15.93
N GLN A 640 -26.41 10.69 14.84
CA GLN A 640 -27.10 11.39 13.75
C GLN A 640 -28.12 10.47 13.05
N LEU A 641 -27.77 9.22 12.84
CA LEU A 641 -28.62 8.17 12.26
C LEU A 641 -29.67 7.66 13.25
N LYS A 642 -29.60 8.08 14.53
CA LYS A 642 -30.54 7.66 15.60
C LYS A 642 -30.60 6.14 15.76
N LEU A 643 -29.47 5.45 15.65
CA LEU A 643 -29.41 3.98 15.74
C LEU A 643 -29.68 3.48 17.15
N GLY A 644 -29.33 4.27 18.19
CA GLY A 644 -29.55 3.92 19.57
C GLY A 644 -29.01 4.96 20.55
N LYS A 645 -28.96 4.62 21.84
CA LYS A 645 -28.39 5.49 22.89
C LYS A 645 -26.86 5.36 22.87
N VAL A 646 -26.17 6.50 23.08
CA VAL A 646 -24.74 6.53 23.33
C VAL A 646 -24.49 6.78 24.81
N ILE A 647 -23.68 5.94 25.45
CA ILE A 647 -23.40 5.97 26.89
C ILE A 647 -21.87 6.01 27.08
N GLY A 648 -21.43 6.74 28.11
CA GLY A 648 -20.01 6.82 28.47
C GLY A 648 -19.49 8.24 28.55
N LYS A 649 -18.20 8.41 28.21
CA LYS A 649 -17.55 9.71 28.19
C LYS A 649 -17.46 10.26 26.76
N ARG A 650 -17.28 11.59 26.66
CA ARG A 650 -17.00 12.25 25.40
C ARG A 650 -15.76 11.61 24.74
N THR A 651 -15.85 11.37 23.44
CA THR A 651 -14.75 10.87 22.59
C THR A 651 -13.67 11.94 22.42
N TRP A 652 -12.53 11.58 21.86
CA TRP A 652 -11.36 12.45 21.73
C TRP A 652 -11.64 13.76 20.99
N GLY A 653 -12.33 13.70 19.84
CA GLY A 653 -12.69 14.88 19.03
C GLY A 653 -11.67 15.25 17.97
N GLY A 654 -10.71 14.40 17.68
CA GLY A 654 -9.69 14.61 16.66
C GLY A 654 -10.09 13.98 15.32
N VAL A 655 -10.59 14.78 14.38
CA VAL A 655 -11.15 14.30 13.09
C VAL A 655 -10.54 14.94 11.85
N VAL A 656 -9.44 15.68 12.00
CA VAL A 656 -8.65 16.12 10.84
C VAL A 656 -8.00 14.89 10.22
N GLY A 657 -8.08 14.74 8.89
CA GLY A 657 -7.53 13.57 8.19
C GLY A 657 -5.99 13.51 8.24
N ILE A 658 -5.45 12.31 8.09
CA ILE A 658 -4.01 12.06 7.97
C ILE A 658 -3.71 11.82 6.49
N ASP A 659 -2.56 12.35 6.04
CA ASP A 659 -2.00 12.05 4.73
C ASP A 659 -0.49 11.85 4.86
N GLY A 660 -0.02 10.62 4.69
CA GLY A 660 1.37 10.20 4.81
C GLY A 660 2.12 10.11 3.47
N ARG A 661 1.69 10.81 2.44
CA ARG A 661 2.25 10.70 1.08
C ARG A 661 3.68 11.20 0.91
N TYR A 662 4.18 12.01 1.84
CA TYR A 662 5.46 12.68 1.68
C TYR A 662 6.44 12.26 2.76
N HIS A 663 7.65 11.95 2.31
CA HIS A 663 8.75 11.57 3.18
C HIS A 663 9.84 12.62 3.18
N LEU A 664 10.49 12.77 4.32
CA LEU A 664 11.75 13.50 4.44
C LEU A 664 12.89 12.61 3.91
N VAL A 665 14.08 13.19 3.79
CA VAL A 665 15.22 12.49 3.17
C VAL A 665 15.66 11.23 3.91
N ASP A 666 15.39 11.13 5.20
CA ASP A 666 15.69 9.97 6.06
C ASP A 666 14.51 8.96 6.19
N GLY A 667 13.48 9.11 5.38
CA GLY A 667 12.30 8.25 5.43
C GLY A 667 11.26 8.62 6.50
N THR A 668 11.42 9.78 7.16
CA THR A 668 10.41 10.28 8.11
C THR A 668 9.14 10.66 7.40
#